data_9edf2870a364322564594a4b1d2cf85c
#
_entry.id   9edf2870a364322564594a4b1d2cf85c
#
_cell.length_a   1.000
_cell.length_b   1.000
_cell.length_c   1.000
_cell.angle_alpha   90.00
_cell.angle_beta   90.00
_cell.angle_gamma   90.00
#
_symmetry.space_group_name_H-M   'P 1'
#
loop_
_entity.id
_entity.type
_entity.pdbx_description
1 polymer ?
#
loop_
_entity_poly.entity_id
_entity_poly.type
_entity_poly.pdbx_seq_one_letter_code
_entity_poly.pdbx_strand_id
1 'polypeptide(L)'
;KAISFDESQEMLFHKRPPVIIIGSAGSGKTALTLEKVKLLKGRVLYITLSPYLVENSAKLYYSFDYDNDRQEVEFLSFHDFIFSIQVPEGKEIDFKTFENWYSRFRNFTKIKDAHKIYEEVKGVITGLDIENEYLSRHQYENLGVKQSVFLLDERPEVYTIFEKYLQFLSESKLYDSNIISQKWLSLAKPIYDFIIVDEVQDLTTVQLHLILKTLKKADNFILCGDSNQIVHPNFFSWASVKSYLYKSELNSKEISILKTNYRNAPSVTSLANKLLQIKTSRFGSIDKESNYLVNSTSQRDGEVVFLQNTDKIKAELNHNTNGSTKFAVIVMRNEDKAEARKIFKTPLLFSIHEAKGLEYDNIILVNFVSAYQNEFREITKGVNPEDINDASEIKFSRSKDKTDKSLDVYKFYINSLYVAITRAVVNLYLLEASPKHEILKLLNLVETRDKVGIKEQKSSMEDWTKEADKLEKQGKSEQADQIRQSMLKIQPTPWQPLLKENLVKLKQEALDPDQFNKKAKDLLFDYSLVYNDEDAISQLASLKYKRAENADKERNSLFRKYYAHYKSDNLNALITTINKYGINYRDQFNLTPLLASVYSGSVKLIKFLKENGADSHVMDNEGKNALQIALSKSHVSINYAKDDLGHIYRHIITDSIKVKVDGRMIKIDNHKIEFFLLNYLIALQSILIKNKFMATGVKVDDILQTIQHYPESVLPYYRKQRAYLNQAVARNEIEAREDITKKLFFRVARGFYVLNPDLDILIKEDWLNIYDMMGAEKVEKFDQAQYFQNYQEEMFKKYPQFKGMFGK
;
A
#
# COMPACT_ATOMS: atom_id res chain seq x y z
N LYS A 1 7.74 -23.88 8.55
CA LYS A 1 8.54 -24.54 7.51
C LYS A 1 9.80 -23.70 7.33
N ALA A 2 10.98 -24.30 7.53
CA ALA A 2 12.23 -23.66 7.17
C ALA A 2 12.21 -23.41 5.65
N ILE A 3 12.57 -22.20 5.24
CA ILE A 3 12.72 -21.87 3.83
C ILE A 3 13.91 -22.66 3.32
N SER A 4 13.69 -23.51 2.33
CA SER A 4 14.74 -24.27 1.66
C SER A 4 15.28 -23.45 0.50
N PHE A 5 16.56 -23.14 0.51
CA PHE A 5 17.26 -22.45 -0.56
C PHE A 5 17.90 -23.45 -1.53
N ASP A 6 17.96 -23.08 -2.80
CA ASP A 6 18.83 -23.77 -3.76
C ASP A 6 20.30 -23.36 -3.53
N GLU A 7 21.24 -24.03 -4.24
CA GLU A 7 22.67 -23.77 -4.08
C GLU A 7 23.04 -22.28 -4.35
N SER A 8 22.46 -21.68 -5.38
CA SER A 8 22.72 -20.28 -5.72
C SER A 8 22.17 -19.32 -4.67
N GLN A 9 21.00 -19.62 -4.14
CA GLN A 9 20.37 -18.84 -3.06
C GLN A 9 21.14 -18.99 -1.75
N GLU A 10 21.62 -20.19 -1.43
CA GLU A 10 22.43 -20.47 -0.24
C GLU A 10 23.75 -19.69 -0.25
N MET A 11 24.44 -19.64 -1.38
CA MET A 11 25.66 -18.84 -1.55
C MET A 11 25.39 -17.35 -1.32
N LEU A 12 24.28 -16.84 -1.85
CA LEU A 12 23.87 -15.44 -1.69
C LEU A 12 23.46 -15.12 -0.26
N PHE A 13 22.82 -16.06 0.42
CA PHE A 13 22.39 -15.87 1.81
C PHE A 13 23.57 -15.56 2.74
N HIS A 14 24.72 -16.19 2.52
CA HIS A 14 25.93 -15.99 3.31
C HIS A 14 26.80 -14.81 2.85
N LYS A 15 26.52 -14.21 1.70
CA LYS A 15 27.30 -13.09 1.17
C LYS A 15 27.05 -11.82 1.96
N ARG A 16 28.11 -11.13 2.38
CA ARG A 16 28.02 -9.86 3.12
C ARG A 16 27.72 -8.67 2.20
N PRO A 17 26.99 -7.65 2.66
CA PRO A 17 26.88 -6.40 1.92
C PRO A 17 28.24 -5.79 1.58
N PRO A 18 28.37 -5.11 0.40
CA PRO A 18 27.30 -4.78 -0.52
C PRO A 18 26.94 -5.97 -1.44
N VAL A 19 25.64 -6.12 -1.74
CA VAL A 19 25.14 -7.19 -2.60
C VAL A 19 24.14 -6.64 -3.60
N ILE A 20 24.26 -7.06 -4.85
CA ILE A 20 23.25 -6.82 -5.88
C ILE A 20 22.72 -8.16 -6.36
N ILE A 21 21.42 -8.34 -6.27
CA ILE A 21 20.72 -9.57 -6.65
C ILE A 21 19.78 -9.27 -7.79
N ILE A 22 20.01 -9.90 -8.93
CA ILE A 22 19.14 -9.82 -10.10
C ILE A 22 18.42 -11.16 -10.26
N GLY A 23 17.11 -11.09 -10.45
CA GLY A 23 16.32 -12.30 -10.69
C GLY A 23 14.95 -11.96 -11.21
N SER A 24 14.36 -12.87 -11.99
CA SER A 24 13.00 -12.75 -12.47
C SER A 24 11.99 -12.77 -11.33
N ALA A 25 10.79 -12.29 -11.59
CA ALA A 25 9.66 -12.52 -10.70
C ALA A 25 9.51 -14.03 -10.46
N GLY A 26 9.34 -14.45 -9.22
CA GLY A 26 9.30 -15.89 -8.87
C GLY A 26 10.64 -16.56 -8.64
N SER A 27 11.76 -15.86 -8.69
CA SER A 27 13.09 -16.40 -8.35
C SER A 27 13.38 -16.53 -6.85
N GLY A 28 12.44 -16.08 -6.01
CA GLY A 28 12.59 -16.12 -4.55
C GLY A 28 13.46 -15.02 -3.97
N LYS A 29 13.82 -14.00 -4.75
CA LYS A 29 14.73 -12.93 -4.29
C LYS A 29 14.21 -12.15 -3.07
N THR A 30 12.93 -11.86 -2.99
CA THR A 30 12.34 -11.15 -1.83
C THR A 30 12.45 -11.99 -0.55
N ALA A 31 12.11 -13.27 -0.62
CA ALA A 31 12.21 -14.18 0.53
C ALA A 31 13.67 -14.33 1.00
N LEU A 32 14.59 -14.54 0.07
CA LEU A 32 16.02 -14.60 0.35
C LEU A 32 16.53 -13.32 1.01
N THR A 33 16.12 -12.17 0.49
CA THR A 33 16.52 -10.87 1.00
C THR A 33 16.00 -10.64 2.42
N LEU A 34 14.76 -11.00 2.70
CA LEU A 34 14.18 -10.87 4.05
C LEU A 34 14.89 -11.77 5.06
N GLU A 35 15.28 -12.98 4.68
CA GLU A 35 16.10 -13.85 5.55
C GLU A 35 17.50 -13.26 5.79
N LYS A 36 18.09 -12.61 4.78
CA LYS A 36 19.36 -11.88 4.97
C LYS A 36 19.20 -10.71 5.94
N VAL A 37 18.08 -10.00 5.89
CA VAL A 37 17.78 -8.87 6.81
C VAL A 37 17.84 -9.32 8.26
N LYS A 38 17.37 -10.53 8.57
CA LYS A 38 17.42 -11.08 9.94
C LYS A 38 18.82 -11.22 10.52
N LEU A 39 19.84 -11.29 9.66
CA LEU A 39 21.26 -11.40 10.07
C LEU A 39 21.90 -10.02 10.35
N LEU A 40 21.27 -8.94 9.96
CA LEU A 40 21.80 -7.59 10.10
C LEU A 40 21.51 -7.02 11.51
N LYS A 41 22.37 -6.12 11.96
CA LYS A 41 22.25 -5.48 13.28
C LYS A 41 22.11 -3.96 13.11
N GLY A 42 21.47 -3.31 14.07
CA GLY A 42 21.30 -1.88 14.10
C GLY A 42 20.03 -1.42 13.39
N ARG A 43 20.07 -0.22 12.88
CA ARG A 43 18.92 0.39 12.19
C ARG A 43 18.94 0.01 10.70
N VAL A 44 17.93 -0.71 10.28
CA VAL A 44 17.82 -1.30 8.93
C VAL A 44 16.58 -0.73 8.23
N LEU A 45 16.75 -0.26 6.99
CA LEU A 45 15.66 0.14 6.12
C LEU A 45 15.43 -0.92 5.05
N TYR A 46 14.20 -1.42 4.96
CA TYR A 46 13.69 -2.14 3.79
C TYR A 46 12.77 -1.22 3.01
N ILE A 47 13.11 -0.96 1.76
CA ILE A 47 12.39 0.01 0.92
C ILE A 47 12.10 -0.55 -0.46
N THR A 48 10.91 -0.26 -0.97
CA THR A 48 10.50 -0.49 -2.35
C THR A 48 9.48 0.58 -2.76
N LEU A 49 9.22 0.72 -4.04
CA LEU A 49 8.26 1.71 -4.54
C LEU A 49 6.81 1.36 -4.12
N SER A 50 6.45 0.08 -4.16
CA SER A 50 5.08 -0.40 -3.95
C SER A 50 4.70 -0.50 -2.47
N PRO A 51 3.68 0.23 -1.99
CA PRO A 51 3.15 0.06 -0.64
C PRO A 51 2.63 -1.36 -0.36
N TYR A 52 2.02 -1.99 -1.35
CA TYR A 52 1.53 -3.37 -1.26
C TYR A 52 2.67 -4.37 -1.00
N LEU A 53 3.78 -4.23 -1.72
CA LEU A 53 4.96 -5.09 -1.53
C LEU A 53 5.60 -4.87 -0.16
N VAL A 54 5.65 -3.63 0.32
CA VAL A 54 6.13 -3.29 1.67
C VAL A 54 5.33 -4.01 2.75
N GLU A 55 4.01 -3.94 2.68
CA GLU A 55 3.13 -4.61 3.66
C GLU A 55 3.31 -6.12 3.64
N ASN A 56 3.35 -6.73 2.46
CA ASN A 56 3.56 -8.18 2.33
C ASN A 56 4.94 -8.62 2.83
N SER A 57 5.97 -7.82 2.55
CA SER A 57 7.34 -8.10 3.02
C SER A 57 7.44 -7.99 4.54
N ALA A 58 6.80 -6.99 5.14
CA ALA A 58 6.73 -6.87 6.60
C ALA A 58 6.00 -8.06 7.24
N LYS A 59 4.87 -8.48 6.69
CA LYS A 59 4.13 -9.66 7.16
C LYS A 59 4.97 -10.95 7.06
N LEU A 60 5.69 -11.11 5.98
CA LEU A 60 6.57 -12.26 5.78
C LEU A 60 7.76 -12.25 6.74
N TYR A 61 8.38 -11.08 6.95
CA TYR A 61 9.48 -10.91 7.90
C TYR A 61 9.07 -11.25 9.34
N TYR A 62 7.92 -10.77 9.79
CA TYR A 62 7.39 -11.02 11.14
C TYR A 62 6.60 -12.33 11.26
N SER A 63 6.57 -13.15 10.23
CA SER A 63 5.93 -14.46 10.31
C SER A 63 6.57 -15.34 11.39
N PHE A 64 5.78 -16.25 11.94
CA PHE A 64 6.20 -17.14 13.03
C PHE A 64 6.66 -16.41 14.30
N ASP A 65 6.05 -15.26 14.60
CA ASP A 65 6.34 -14.43 15.77
C ASP A 65 7.85 -14.06 15.90
N TYR A 66 8.50 -13.86 14.73
CA TYR A 66 9.91 -13.46 14.71
C TYR A 66 10.11 -12.10 15.37
N ASP A 67 11.05 -12.05 16.30
CA ASP A 67 11.48 -10.84 16.98
C ASP A 67 13.00 -10.81 17.11
N ASN A 68 13.61 -9.62 17.01
CA ASN A 68 15.06 -9.46 17.09
C ASN A 68 15.42 -8.14 17.77
N ASP A 69 15.82 -8.22 19.03
CA ASP A 69 16.19 -7.06 19.86
C ASP A 69 17.45 -6.31 19.38
N ARG A 70 18.25 -6.91 18.47
CA ARG A 70 19.50 -6.35 17.99
C ARG A 70 19.35 -5.46 16.77
N GLN A 71 18.16 -5.39 16.21
CA GLN A 71 17.87 -4.57 15.04
C GLN A 71 16.58 -3.79 15.20
N GLU A 72 16.52 -2.62 14.57
CA GLU A 72 15.32 -1.85 14.35
C GLU A 72 15.08 -1.76 12.85
N VAL A 73 14.09 -2.52 12.35
CA VAL A 73 13.75 -2.56 10.92
C VAL A 73 12.59 -1.64 10.63
N GLU A 74 12.76 -0.79 9.63
CA GLU A 74 11.72 0.05 9.06
C GLU A 74 11.34 -0.48 7.68
N PHE A 75 10.06 -0.77 7.46
CA PHE A 75 9.49 -1.15 6.17
C PHE A 75 8.78 0.04 5.57
N LEU A 76 9.39 0.68 4.58
CA LEU A 76 8.86 1.91 3.97
C LEU A 76 8.66 1.73 2.47
N SER A 77 7.53 2.23 1.96
CA SER A 77 7.42 2.56 0.54
C SER A 77 8.29 3.79 0.25
N PHE A 78 8.61 4.03 -1.01
CA PHE A 78 9.37 5.23 -1.37
C PHE A 78 8.62 6.52 -1.00
N HIS A 79 7.31 6.53 -1.16
CA HIS A 79 6.45 7.63 -0.70
C HIS A 79 6.62 7.88 0.81
N ASP A 80 6.51 6.83 1.62
CA ASP A 80 6.69 6.92 3.06
C ASP A 80 8.13 7.35 3.45
N PHE A 81 9.11 6.92 2.69
CA PHE A 81 10.51 7.30 2.88
C PHE A 81 10.71 8.81 2.68
N ILE A 82 10.15 9.39 1.63
CA ILE A 82 10.16 10.86 1.42
C ILE A 82 9.53 11.56 2.62
N PHE A 83 8.38 11.09 3.06
CA PHE A 83 7.64 11.66 4.19
C PHE A 83 8.42 11.52 5.50
N SER A 84 9.23 10.48 5.66
CA SER A 84 10.10 10.30 6.84
C SER A 84 11.23 11.32 6.92
N ILE A 85 11.64 11.89 5.82
CA ILE A 85 12.62 12.99 5.77
C ILE A 85 11.93 14.30 6.08
N GLN A 86 10.90 14.61 5.30
CA GLN A 86 9.98 15.74 5.51
C GLN A 86 8.71 15.52 4.68
N VAL A 87 7.56 15.83 5.24
CA VAL A 87 6.28 15.76 4.53
C VAL A 87 6.22 16.93 3.52
N PRO A 88 6.08 16.65 2.22
CA PRO A 88 5.95 17.69 1.20
C PRO A 88 4.63 18.45 1.32
N GLU A 89 4.60 19.67 0.81
CA GLU A 89 3.36 20.43 0.63
C GLU A 89 2.61 19.93 -0.61
N GLY A 90 1.29 19.78 -0.49
CA GLY A 90 0.44 19.33 -1.59
C GLY A 90 0.37 17.80 -1.70
N LYS A 91 -0.09 17.35 -2.87
CA LYS A 91 -0.25 15.92 -3.19
C LYS A 91 0.73 15.48 -4.27
N GLU A 92 1.18 14.24 -4.20
CA GLU A 92 1.95 13.64 -5.29
C GLU A 92 1.09 13.49 -6.54
N ILE A 93 1.63 13.91 -7.69
CA ILE A 93 0.96 13.70 -8.96
C ILE A 93 1.02 12.21 -9.34
N ASP A 94 -0.14 11.64 -9.62
CA ASP A 94 -0.25 10.29 -10.19
C ASP A 94 -0.48 10.33 -11.70
N PHE A 95 -0.37 9.16 -12.34
CA PHE A 95 -0.58 9.07 -13.79
C PHE A 95 -2.01 9.48 -14.20
N LYS A 96 -3.02 9.13 -13.42
CA LYS A 96 -4.41 9.48 -13.73
C LYS A 96 -4.63 11.00 -13.78
N THR A 97 -4.09 11.70 -12.81
CA THR A 97 -4.13 13.17 -12.77
C THR A 97 -3.36 13.78 -13.94
N PHE A 98 -2.18 13.24 -14.25
CA PHE A 98 -1.39 13.63 -15.40
C PHE A 98 -2.15 13.38 -16.72
N GLU A 99 -2.72 12.22 -16.91
CA GLU A 99 -3.48 11.85 -18.11
C GLU A 99 -4.69 12.78 -18.32
N ASN A 100 -5.44 13.07 -17.27
CA ASN A 100 -6.58 13.99 -17.30
C ASN A 100 -6.15 15.41 -17.71
N TRP A 101 -5.04 15.87 -17.17
CA TRP A 101 -4.47 17.16 -17.55
C TRP A 101 -3.98 17.13 -19.00
N TYR A 102 -3.23 16.10 -19.38
CA TYR A 102 -2.64 15.96 -20.72
C TYR A 102 -3.71 15.82 -21.81
N SER A 103 -4.85 15.23 -21.54
CA SER A 103 -5.96 15.09 -22.47
C SER A 103 -6.44 16.43 -23.05
N ARG A 104 -6.26 17.51 -22.33
CA ARG A 104 -6.61 18.87 -22.78
C ARG A 104 -5.71 19.36 -23.90
N PHE A 105 -4.48 18.86 -23.98
CA PHE A 105 -3.48 19.24 -24.99
C PHE A 105 -3.36 18.24 -26.14
N ARG A 106 -3.96 17.08 -26.00
CA ARG A 106 -3.81 15.95 -26.93
C ARG A 106 -4.13 16.30 -28.40
N ASN A 107 -5.05 17.22 -28.62
CA ASN A 107 -5.42 17.67 -29.97
C ASN A 107 -4.42 18.64 -30.56
N PHE A 108 -3.59 19.28 -29.74
CA PHE A 108 -2.64 20.31 -30.16
C PHE A 108 -1.19 19.81 -30.25
N THR A 109 -0.95 18.55 -29.95
CA THR A 109 0.36 17.93 -29.98
C THR A 109 0.39 16.75 -30.96
N LYS A 110 1.55 16.53 -31.57
CA LYS A 110 1.82 15.33 -32.38
C LYS A 110 2.00 14.08 -31.51
N ILE A 111 2.36 14.27 -30.26
CA ILE A 111 2.63 13.19 -29.32
C ILE A 111 1.32 12.81 -28.62
N LYS A 112 0.80 11.64 -28.95
CA LYS A 112 -0.52 11.18 -28.47
C LYS A 112 -0.44 10.28 -27.25
N ASP A 113 0.70 9.68 -26.97
CA ASP A 113 0.89 8.71 -25.90
C ASP A 113 1.23 9.40 -24.57
N ALA A 114 0.24 9.52 -23.71
CA ALA A 114 0.39 10.15 -22.39
C ALA A 114 1.36 9.38 -21.48
N HIS A 115 1.33 8.04 -21.49
CA HIS A 115 2.27 7.23 -20.70
C HIS A 115 3.72 7.43 -21.13
N LYS A 116 3.96 7.48 -22.44
CA LYS A 116 5.30 7.68 -22.99
C LYS A 116 5.90 9.00 -22.51
N ILE A 117 5.12 10.10 -22.52
CA ILE A 117 5.57 11.37 -21.96
C ILE A 117 5.74 11.32 -20.45
N TYR A 118 4.78 10.75 -19.75
CA TYR A 118 4.85 10.66 -18.30
C TYR A 118 6.10 9.92 -17.81
N GLU A 119 6.41 8.79 -18.43
CA GLU A 119 7.61 8.02 -18.09
C GLU A 119 8.90 8.71 -18.55
N GLU A 120 8.89 9.44 -19.65
CA GLU A 120 10.04 10.27 -20.08
C GLU A 120 10.30 11.41 -19.08
N VAL A 121 9.26 12.09 -18.62
CA VAL A 121 9.38 13.11 -17.58
C VAL A 121 9.94 12.49 -16.30
N LYS A 122 9.37 11.39 -15.84
CA LYS A 122 9.78 10.73 -14.59
C LYS A 122 11.14 10.06 -14.70
N GLY A 123 11.40 9.31 -15.75
CA GLY A 123 12.63 8.55 -15.90
C GLY A 123 13.84 9.35 -16.33
N VAL A 124 13.62 10.39 -17.13
CA VAL A 124 14.69 11.15 -17.78
C VAL A 124 14.76 12.59 -17.30
N ILE A 125 13.73 13.39 -17.55
CA ILE A 125 13.81 14.84 -17.31
C ILE A 125 13.97 15.17 -15.82
N THR A 126 13.18 14.54 -14.95
CA THR A 126 13.23 14.77 -13.51
C THR A 126 13.98 13.68 -12.75
N GLY A 127 14.25 12.55 -13.36
CA GLY A 127 14.77 11.36 -12.69
C GLY A 127 16.29 11.16 -12.74
N LEU A 128 16.99 11.78 -13.66
CA LEU A 128 18.43 11.55 -13.87
C LEU A 128 19.35 12.53 -13.15
N ASP A 129 18.96 13.79 -13.05
CA ASP A 129 19.84 14.84 -12.50
C ASP A 129 19.77 14.81 -10.97
N ILE A 130 20.92 14.61 -10.34
CA ILE A 130 21.08 14.64 -8.89
C ILE A 130 21.53 16.01 -8.37
N GLU A 131 22.00 16.88 -9.24
CA GLU A 131 22.51 18.22 -8.87
C GLU A 131 21.44 19.30 -8.99
N ASN A 132 20.54 19.15 -9.98
CA ASN A 132 19.44 20.06 -10.23
C ASN A 132 18.09 19.32 -10.13
N GLU A 133 17.02 20.07 -9.94
CA GLU A 133 15.66 19.51 -9.80
C GLU A 133 15.20 18.76 -11.06
N TYR A 134 15.70 19.16 -12.23
CA TYR A 134 15.43 18.52 -13.52
C TYR A 134 16.46 18.98 -14.58
N LEU A 135 16.53 18.23 -15.67
CA LEU A 135 17.35 18.60 -16.81
C LEU A 135 16.87 19.93 -17.43
N SER A 136 17.80 20.80 -17.79
CA SER A 136 17.48 21.99 -18.57
C SER A 136 17.06 21.61 -20.01
N ARG A 137 16.38 22.50 -20.70
CA ARG A 137 16.01 22.31 -22.11
C ARG A 137 17.21 21.92 -22.96
N HIS A 138 18.31 22.62 -22.82
CA HIS A 138 19.54 22.34 -23.55
C HIS A 138 20.09 20.94 -23.24
N GLN A 139 20.14 20.57 -21.98
CA GLN A 139 20.59 19.22 -21.57
C GLN A 139 19.70 18.12 -22.14
N TYR A 140 18.37 18.29 -22.06
CA TYR A 140 17.43 17.30 -22.54
C TYR A 140 17.44 17.15 -24.06
N GLU A 141 17.40 18.26 -24.82
CA GLU A 141 17.42 18.24 -26.26
C GLU A 141 18.70 17.64 -26.84
N ASN A 142 19.82 17.76 -26.11
CA ASN A 142 21.14 17.26 -26.52
C ASN A 142 21.53 15.91 -25.90
N LEU A 143 20.61 15.23 -25.26
CA LEU A 143 20.84 13.86 -24.79
C LEU A 143 21.25 12.93 -25.93
N GLY A 144 22.11 11.97 -25.62
CA GLY A 144 22.44 10.89 -26.55
C GLY A 144 21.20 10.14 -27.02
N VAL A 145 21.28 9.51 -28.19
CA VAL A 145 20.14 8.81 -28.81
C VAL A 145 19.59 7.69 -27.93
N LYS A 146 20.47 7.03 -27.16
CA LYS A 146 20.08 5.96 -26.24
C LYS A 146 19.53 6.44 -24.89
N GLN A 147 19.49 7.74 -24.67
CA GLN A 147 19.09 8.34 -23.39
C GLN A 147 17.66 8.89 -23.38
N SER A 148 16.96 8.83 -24.50
CA SER A 148 15.56 9.22 -24.63
C SER A 148 14.83 8.31 -25.63
N VAL A 149 13.54 8.06 -25.37
CA VAL A 149 12.67 7.34 -26.32
C VAL A 149 12.09 8.26 -27.40
N PHE A 150 12.34 9.57 -27.29
CA PHE A 150 11.91 10.53 -28.30
C PHE A 150 13.03 10.86 -29.26
N LEU A 151 12.68 10.98 -30.53
CA LEU A 151 13.59 11.40 -31.57
C LEU A 151 14.03 12.86 -31.34
N LEU A 152 15.19 13.23 -31.92
CA LEU A 152 15.76 14.57 -31.72
C LEU A 152 14.80 15.71 -32.09
N ASP A 153 14.03 15.53 -33.16
CA ASP A 153 13.04 16.51 -33.62
C ASP A 153 11.77 16.57 -32.75
N GLU A 154 11.48 15.56 -31.98
CA GLU A 154 10.35 15.52 -31.03
C GLU A 154 10.66 16.17 -29.67
N ARG A 155 11.92 16.17 -29.24
CA ARG A 155 12.35 16.62 -27.92
C ARG A 155 12.00 18.07 -27.58
N PRO A 156 12.09 19.05 -28.51
CA PRO A 156 11.66 20.40 -28.20
C PRO A 156 10.18 20.48 -27.80
N GLU A 157 9.32 19.72 -28.46
CA GLU A 157 7.89 19.66 -28.14
C GLU A 157 7.67 18.97 -26.77
N VAL A 158 8.36 17.87 -26.50
CA VAL A 158 8.31 17.18 -25.19
C VAL A 158 8.70 18.12 -24.07
N TYR A 159 9.77 18.89 -24.23
CA TYR A 159 10.20 19.83 -23.20
C TYR A 159 9.21 20.99 -23.01
N THR A 160 8.59 21.45 -24.06
CA THR A 160 7.53 22.46 -23.97
C THR A 160 6.32 21.93 -23.17
N ILE A 161 5.96 20.65 -23.36
CA ILE A 161 4.94 19.98 -22.55
C ILE A 161 5.39 19.89 -21.10
N PHE A 162 6.66 19.57 -20.85
CA PHE A 162 7.23 19.53 -19.51
C PHE A 162 7.17 20.90 -18.80
N GLU A 163 7.42 21.99 -19.48
CA GLU A 163 7.29 23.35 -18.90
C GLU A 163 5.84 23.63 -18.47
N LYS A 164 4.86 23.21 -19.30
CA LYS A 164 3.45 23.30 -18.93
C LYS A 164 3.08 22.39 -17.76
N TYR A 165 3.72 21.23 -17.68
CA TYR A 165 3.59 20.33 -16.54
C TYR A 165 4.07 20.95 -15.22
N LEU A 166 5.21 21.64 -15.23
CA LEU A 166 5.70 22.39 -14.06
C LEU A 166 4.70 23.47 -13.61
N GLN A 167 4.13 24.20 -14.56
CA GLN A 167 3.10 25.19 -14.28
C GLN A 167 1.85 24.53 -13.66
N PHE A 168 1.41 23.41 -14.22
CA PHE A 168 0.27 22.65 -13.70
C PHE A 168 0.50 22.18 -12.27
N LEU A 169 1.70 21.65 -11.95
CA LEU A 169 2.06 21.25 -10.58
C LEU A 169 1.91 22.42 -9.60
N SER A 170 2.44 23.58 -9.96
CA SER A 170 2.39 24.77 -9.11
C SER A 170 0.95 25.26 -8.89
N GLU A 171 0.15 25.37 -9.93
CA GLU A 171 -1.23 25.86 -9.87
C GLU A 171 -2.15 24.92 -9.12
N SER A 172 -1.90 23.61 -9.19
CA SER A 172 -2.75 22.57 -8.61
C SER A 172 -2.27 22.09 -7.24
N LYS A 173 -1.21 22.69 -6.69
CA LYS A 173 -0.56 22.26 -5.43
C LYS A 173 -0.22 20.77 -5.43
N LEU A 174 0.42 20.34 -6.52
CA LEU A 174 0.93 19.00 -6.72
C LEU A 174 2.46 19.01 -6.68
N TYR A 175 3.07 17.88 -6.32
CA TYR A 175 4.51 17.71 -6.41
C TYR A 175 4.89 16.49 -7.24
N ASP A 176 6.04 16.56 -7.87
CA ASP A 176 6.72 15.46 -8.55
C ASP A 176 7.69 14.81 -7.56
N SER A 177 7.58 13.49 -7.38
CA SER A 177 8.40 12.76 -6.42
C SER A 177 9.92 12.84 -6.69
N ASN A 178 10.32 12.97 -7.95
CA ASN A 178 11.74 13.13 -8.30
C ASN A 178 12.26 14.54 -7.95
N ILE A 179 11.48 15.56 -8.24
CA ILE A 179 11.83 16.94 -7.89
C ILE A 179 11.94 17.07 -6.37
N ILE A 180 11.01 16.51 -5.63
CA ILE A 180 11.08 16.47 -4.16
C ILE A 180 12.30 15.66 -3.70
N SER A 181 12.60 14.53 -4.33
CA SER A 181 13.78 13.73 -3.99
C SER A 181 15.07 14.52 -4.10
N GLN A 182 15.21 15.29 -5.15
CA GLN A 182 16.37 16.16 -5.32
C GLN A 182 16.43 17.26 -4.25
N LYS A 183 15.29 17.89 -3.95
CA LYS A 183 15.21 18.91 -2.88
C LYS A 183 15.56 18.32 -1.51
N TRP A 184 15.11 17.11 -1.22
CA TRP A 184 15.36 16.44 0.07
C TRP A 184 16.78 15.91 0.22
N LEU A 185 17.61 15.91 -0.82
CA LEU A 185 19.03 15.55 -0.70
C LEU A 185 19.77 16.40 0.34
N SER A 186 19.44 17.67 0.46
CA SER A 186 20.03 18.58 1.46
C SER A 186 19.55 18.29 2.89
N LEU A 187 18.41 17.63 3.06
CA LEU A 187 17.81 17.29 4.34
C LEU A 187 18.17 15.88 4.80
N ALA A 188 18.60 15.01 3.89
CA ALA A 188 18.92 13.62 4.18
C ALA A 188 20.12 13.50 5.11
N LYS A 189 19.97 12.66 6.15
CA LYS A 189 21.02 12.38 7.13
C LYS A 189 21.39 10.89 7.10
N PRO A 190 22.67 10.54 7.36
CA PRO A 190 23.10 9.15 7.44
C PRO A 190 22.61 8.52 8.76
N ILE A 191 21.49 7.83 8.73
CA ILE A 191 20.81 7.28 9.91
C ILE A 191 20.70 5.75 9.90
N TYR A 192 20.83 5.09 8.72
CA TYR A 192 20.70 3.65 8.62
C TYR A 192 22.04 2.94 8.59
N ASP A 193 22.14 1.86 9.37
CA ASP A 193 23.30 0.97 9.33
C ASP A 193 23.30 0.11 8.07
N PHE A 194 22.11 -0.32 7.60
CA PHE A 194 21.91 -1.08 6.38
C PHE A 194 20.65 -0.63 5.65
N ILE A 195 20.68 -0.67 4.33
CA ILE A 195 19.51 -0.42 3.46
C ILE A 195 19.36 -1.56 2.48
N ILE A 196 18.13 -2.05 2.39
CA ILE A 196 17.69 -3.03 1.41
C ILE A 196 16.70 -2.36 0.48
N VAL A 197 17.00 -2.34 -0.81
CA VAL A 197 16.11 -1.84 -1.87
C VAL A 197 15.60 -3.01 -2.68
N ASP A 198 14.31 -3.29 -2.59
CA ASP A 198 13.66 -4.33 -3.40
C ASP A 198 12.95 -3.70 -4.61
N GLU A 199 12.89 -4.46 -5.71
CA GLU A 199 12.39 -3.97 -7.00
C GLU A 199 13.06 -2.63 -7.42
N VAL A 200 14.39 -2.58 -7.32
CA VAL A 200 15.18 -1.36 -7.55
C VAL A 200 14.97 -0.75 -8.94
N GLN A 201 14.59 -1.56 -9.93
CA GLN A 201 14.31 -1.12 -11.30
C GLN A 201 13.08 -0.19 -11.40
N ASP A 202 12.25 -0.12 -10.37
CA ASP A 202 11.10 0.78 -10.32
C ASP A 202 11.46 2.20 -9.85
N LEU A 203 12.68 2.38 -9.35
CA LEU A 203 13.19 3.65 -8.84
C LEU A 203 14.00 4.39 -9.90
N THR A 204 13.93 5.71 -9.87
CA THR A 204 14.77 6.57 -10.70
C THR A 204 16.15 6.76 -10.08
N THR A 205 17.09 7.30 -10.85
CA THR A 205 18.45 7.57 -10.37
C THR A 205 18.47 8.52 -9.18
N VAL A 206 17.70 9.60 -9.22
CA VAL A 206 17.63 10.56 -8.11
C VAL A 206 16.99 9.95 -6.86
N GLN A 207 15.99 9.11 -7.02
CA GLN A 207 15.34 8.41 -5.91
C GLN A 207 16.31 7.44 -5.23
N LEU A 208 17.02 6.64 -6.01
CA LEU A 208 18.02 5.72 -5.46
C LEU A 208 19.17 6.48 -4.77
N HIS A 209 19.59 7.59 -5.36
CA HIS A 209 20.62 8.43 -4.77
C HIS A 209 20.19 8.99 -3.42
N LEU A 210 18.95 9.47 -3.28
CA LEU A 210 18.40 9.93 -2.01
C LEU A 210 18.39 8.83 -0.96
N ILE A 211 17.95 7.63 -1.34
CA ILE A 211 17.92 6.48 -0.43
C ILE A 211 19.33 6.17 0.08
N LEU A 212 20.28 6.00 -0.81
CA LEU A 212 21.65 5.60 -0.45
C LEU A 212 22.40 6.68 0.34
N LYS A 213 22.01 7.95 0.20
CA LYS A 213 22.57 9.05 1.01
C LYS A 213 22.23 8.92 2.50
N THR A 214 21.22 8.16 2.85
CA THR A 214 20.85 7.91 4.26
C THR A 214 21.62 6.78 4.92
N LEU A 215 22.53 6.11 4.22
CA LEU A 215 23.45 5.11 4.77
C LEU A 215 24.56 5.77 5.59
N LYS A 216 24.89 5.18 6.75
CA LYS A 216 26.07 5.55 7.53
C LYS A 216 27.38 5.12 6.87
N LYS A 217 27.39 3.93 6.26
CA LYS A 217 28.50 3.39 5.46
C LYS A 217 28.03 3.08 4.06
N ALA A 218 28.68 3.64 3.06
CA ALA A 218 28.27 3.54 1.66
C ALA A 218 28.10 2.10 1.14
N ASP A 219 28.80 1.13 1.73
CA ASP A 219 28.83 -0.26 1.28
C ASP A 219 27.73 -1.14 1.91
N ASN A 220 26.98 -0.63 2.88
CA ASN A 220 26.03 -1.44 3.64
C ASN A 220 24.64 -1.48 2.96
N PHE A 221 24.60 -1.88 1.69
CA PHE A 221 23.35 -2.02 0.96
C PHE A 221 23.17 -3.40 0.34
N ILE A 222 21.91 -3.76 0.14
CA ILE A 222 21.46 -4.89 -0.66
C ILE A 222 20.46 -4.36 -1.67
N LEU A 223 20.75 -4.46 -2.96
CA LEU A 223 19.86 -4.06 -4.04
C LEU A 223 19.31 -5.32 -4.74
N CYS A 224 18.01 -5.40 -4.89
CA CYS A 224 17.32 -6.50 -5.56
C CYS A 224 16.47 -5.97 -6.69
N GLY A 225 16.47 -6.64 -7.82
CA GLY A 225 15.63 -6.23 -8.93
C GLY A 225 15.57 -7.25 -10.07
N ASP A 226 14.74 -6.93 -11.04
CA ASP A 226 14.57 -7.68 -12.27
C ASP A 226 14.86 -6.74 -13.45
N SER A 227 15.96 -6.98 -14.14
CA SER A 227 16.40 -6.18 -15.28
C SER A 227 15.44 -6.24 -16.48
N ASN A 228 14.62 -7.28 -16.57
CA ASN A 228 13.73 -7.52 -17.69
C ASN A 228 12.29 -7.00 -17.47
N GLN A 229 11.99 -6.41 -16.31
CA GLN A 229 10.69 -5.79 -16.04
C GLN A 229 10.63 -4.28 -16.29
N ILE A 230 11.63 -3.74 -16.94
CA ILE A 230 11.69 -2.33 -17.32
C ILE A 230 10.98 -2.15 -18.65
N VAL A 231 9.85 -1.45 -18.66
CA VAL A 231 9.08 -1.16 -19.88
C VAL A 231 9.71 0.02 -20.62
N HIS A 232 9.86 1.15 -19.98
CA HIS A 232 10.55 2.31 -20.53
C HIS A 232 12.07 2.12 -20.42
N PRO A 233 12.81 2.05 -21.54
CA PRO A 233 14.21 1.62 -21.53
C PRO A 233 15.17 2.58 -20.81
N ASN A 234 14.76 3.80 -20.58
CA ASN A 234 15.59 4.83 -19.93
C ASN A 234 15.17 5.17 -18.50
N PHE A 235 14.14 4.48 -17.98
CA PHE A 235 13.65 4.75 -16.64
C PHE A 235 14.67 4.37 -15.55
N PHE A 236 15.36 3.26 -15.74
CA PHE A 236 16.35 2.75 -14.80
C PHE A 236 17.60 2.26 -15.56
N SER A 237 18.77 2.45 -14.97
CA SER A 237 20.03 2.05 -15.58
C SER A 237 20.93 1.30 -14.60
N TRP A 238 21.25 0.03 -14.94
CA TRP A 238 22.25 -0.73 -14.21
C TRP A 238 23.66 -0.11 -14.29
N ALA A 239 23.95 0.63 -15.36
CA ALA A 239 25.20 1.36 -15.48
C ALA A 239 25.32 2.46 -14.40
N SER A 240 24.23 3.15 -14.09
CA SER A 240 24.20 4.10 -12.97
C SER A 240 24.41 3.41 -11.62
N VAL A 241 23.77 2.26 -11.41
CA VAL A 241 23.97 1.45 -10.20
C VAL A 241 25.43 1.00 -10.07
N LYS A 242 26.01 0.51 -11.16
CA LYS A 242 27.44 0.11 -11.17
C LYS A 242 28.36 1.28 -10.82
N SER A 243 28.04 2.51 -11.21
CA SER A 243 28.84 3.68 -10.86
C SER A 243 28.94 3.91 -9.35
N TYR A 244 27.90 3.57 -8.59
CA TYR A 244 27.98 3.57 -7.12
C TYR A 244 28.91 2.50 -6.58
N LEU A 245 28.94 1.32 -7.19
CA LEU A 245 29.87 0.26 -6.82
C LEU A 245 31.35 0.62 -7.09
N TYR A 246 31.61 1.29 -8.19
CA TYR A 246 32.98 1.72 -8.53
C TYR A 246 33.50 2.81 -7.59
N LYS A 247 32.66 3.72 -7.13
CA LYS A 247 33.03 4.76 -6.17
C LYS A 247 33.39 4.19 -4.80
N SER A 248 32.90 3.01 -4.47
CA SER A 248 33.15 2.30 -3.21
C SER A 248 34.25 1.22 -3.32
N GLU A 249 35.08 1.24 -4.35
CA GLU A 249 36.14 0.23 -4.62
C GLU A 249 35.63 -1.22 -4.80
N LEU A 250 34.36 -1.38 -5.13
CA LEU A 250 33.73 -2.69 -5.29
C LEU A 250 33.88 -3.22 -6.71
N ASN A 251 34.32 -4.46 -6.81
CA ASN A 251 34.52 -5.14 -8.09
C ASN A 251 33.20 -5.65 -8.67
N SER A 252 33.13 -5.76 -10.02
CA SER A 252 31.99 -6.32 -10.76
C SER A 252 31.57 -7.77 -10.33
N LYS A 253 32.32 -8.40 -9.43
CA LYS A 253 32.04 -9.71 -8.83
C LYS A 253 30.85 -9.70 -7.83
N GLU A 254 30.32 -8.54 -7.52
CA GLU A 254 29.32 -8.37 -6.47
C GLU A 254 27.86 -8.51 -6.98
N ILE A 255 27.68 -8.62 -8.30
CA ILE A 255 26.36 -8.84 -8.92
C ILE A 255 26.10 -10.32 -9.08
N SER A 256 25.00 -10.77 -8.49
CA SER A 256 24.58 -12.18 -8.53
C SER A 256 23.25 -12.32 -9.25
N ILE A 257 23.15 -13.29 -10.13
CA ILE A 257 21.96 -13.51 -10.95
C ILE A 257 21.29 -14.82 -10.54
N LEU A 258 20.01 -14.73 -10.15
CA LEU A 258 19.15 -15.87 -9.90
C LEU A 258 18.42 -16.22 -11.20
N LYS A 259 18.80 -17.33 -11.83
CA LYS A 259 18.27 -17.75 -13.13
C LYS A 259 17.07 -18.69 -13.02
N THR A 260 16.73 -19.17 -11.85
CA THR A 260 15.63 -20.13 -11.64
C THR A 260 14.33 -19.43 -11.29
N ASN A 261 13.26 -19.79 -11.96
CA ASN A 261 11.91 -19.34 -11.69
C ASN A 261 11.07 -20.53 -11.19
N TYR A 262 10.52 -20.39 -10.01
CA TYR A 262 9.72 -21.39 -9.32
C TYR A 262 8.21 -21.23 -9.53
N ARG A 263 7.78 -20.19 -10.20
CA ARG A 263 6.38 -19.77 -10.25
C ARG A 263 5.71 -19.96 -11.60
N ASN A 264 6.29 -19.41 -12.67
CA ASN A 264 5.70 -19.44 -13.99
C ASN A 264 5.85 -20.82 -14.64
N ALA A 265 4.80 -21.28 -15.32
CA ALA A 265 4.84 -22.54 -16.05
C ALA A 265 5.98 -22.56 -17.08
N PRO A 266 6.58 -23.73 -17.34
CA PRO A 266 7.71 -23.86 -18.26
C PRO A 266 7.41 -23.34 -19.69
N SER A 267 6.20 -23.55 -20.19
CA SER A 267 5.78 -23.06 -21.51
C SER A 267 5.77 -21.53 -21.62
N VAL A 268 5.31 -20.84 -20.58
CA VAL A 268 5.32 -19.38 -20.50
C VAL A 268 6.76 -18.86 -20.43
N THR A 269 7.59 -19.46 -19.60
CA THR A 269 9.01 -19.11 -19.45
C THR A 269 9.79 -19.32 -20.75
N SER A 270 9.52 -20.44 -21.46
CA SER A 270 10.14 -20.70 -22.76
C SER A 270 9.81 -19.64 -23.79
N LEU A 271 8.55 -19.21 -23.88
CA LEU A 271 8.14 -18.12 -24.77
C LEU A 271 8.83 -16.80 -24.40
N ALA A 272 8.87 -16.46 -23.13
CA ALA A 272 9.57 -15.28 -22.63
C ALA A 272 11.06 -15.28 -22.98
N ASN A 273 11.72 -16.43 -22.86
CA ASN A 273 13.13 -16.60 -23.23
C ASN A 273 13.36 -16.37 -24.73
N LYS A 274 12.46 -16.80 -25.60
CA LYS A 274 12.55 -16.55 -27.04
C LYS A 274 12.50 -15.05 -27.33
N LEU A 275 11.66 -14.28 -26.62
CA LEU A 275 11.64 -12.83 -26.74
C LEU A 275 12.95 -12.18 -26.32
N LEU A 276 13.59 -12.67 -25.25
CA LEU A 276 14.90 -12.18 -24.83
C LEU A 276 15.97 -12.44 -25.88
N GLN A 277 15.92 -13.58 -26.55
CA GLN A 277 16.82 -13.90 -27.66
C GLN A 277 16.59 -13.00 -28.86
N ILE A 278 15.34 -12.69 -29.23
CA ILE A 278 15.01 -11.73 -30.28
C ILE A 278 15.56 -10.34 -29.92
N LYS A 279 15.31 -9.89 -28.72
CA LYS A 279 15.80 -8.61 -28.20
C LYS A 279 17.31 -8.50 -28.29
N THR A 280 18.03 -9.53 -27.83
CA THR A 280 19.49 -9.56 -27.87
C THR A 280 20.03 -9.62 -29.29
N SER A 281 19.43 -10.43 -30.16
CA SER A 281 19.83 -10.50 -31.58
C SER A 281 19.66 -9.16 -32.29
N ARG A 282 18.57 -8.43 -32.02
CA ARG A 282 18.28 -7.16 -32.68
C ARG A 282 19.08 -5.98 -32.14
N PHE A 283 19.05 -5.82 -30.80
CA PHE A 283 19.59 -4.63 -30.11
C PHE A 283 20.99 -4.84 -29.53
N GLY A 284 21.46 -6.08 -29.49
CA GLY A 284 22.70 -6.45 -28.84
C GLY A 284 22.60 -6.52 -27.32
N SER A 285 23.68 -6.99 -26.71
CA SER A 285 23.81 -7.07 -25.27
C SER A 285 24.35 -5.75 -24.72
N ILE A 286 23.52 -5.04 -23.95
CA ILE A 286 23.93 -3.75 -23.37
C ILE A 286 24.78 -3.99 -22.12
N ASP A 287 24.37 -4.96 -21.30
CA ASP A 287 25.07 -5.36 -20.09
C ASP A 287 24.83 -6.87 -19.84
N LYS A 288 25.69 -7.45 -19.01
CA LYS A 288 25.55 -8.88 -18.64
C LYS A 288 24.32 -9.14 -17.79
N GLU A 289 23.85 -8.15 -17.06
CA GLU A 289 22.78 -8.28 -16.09
C GLU A 289 21.40 -8.43 -16.74
N SER A 290 21.24 -7.92 -17.96
CA SER A 290 20.02 -8.07 -18.76
C SER A 290 20.04 -9.28 -19.70
N ASN A 291 21.14 -10.02 -19.69
CA ASN A 291 21.50 -10.99 -20.72
C ASN A 291 21.52 -12.42 -20.20
N TYR A 292 20.46 -12.82 -19.54
CA TYR A 292 20.32 -14.18 -19.03
C TYR A 292 18.97 -14.76 -19.41
N LEU A 293 18.93 -16.06 -19.61
CA LEU A 293 17.71 -16.85 -19.79
C LEU A 293 17.24 -17.41 -18.43
N VAL A 294 15.95 -17.56 -18.28
CA VAL A 294 15.32 -18.05 -17.06
C VAL A 294 15.01 -19.53 -17.19
N ASN A 295 15.37 -20.32 -16.18
CA ASN A 295 15.05 -21.74 -16.09
C ASN A 295 13.83 -21.93 -15.19
N SER A 296 12.72 -22.45 -15.72
CA SER A 296 11.56 -22.76 -14.89
C SER A 296 11.70 -24.15 -14.26
N THR A 297 11.54 -24.19 -12.95
CA THR A 297 11.38 -25.44 -12.17
C THR A 297 9.98 -25.59 -11.60
N SER A 298 9.04 -24.77 -12.07
CA SER A 298 7.63 -24.88 -11.67
C SER A 298 7.04 -26.24 -12.09
N GLN A 299 6.31 -26.86 -11.18
CA GLN A 299 5.58 -28.10 -11.45
C GLN A 299 4.19 -27.84 -12.03
N ARG A 300 3.88 -26.60 -12.36
CA ARG A 300 2.57 -26.21 -12.93
C ARG A 300 2.55 -26.57 -14.41
N ASP A 301 1.59 -27.42 -14.79
CA ASP A 301 1.26 -27.64 -16.20
C ASP A 301 0.52 -26.44 -16.73
N GLY A 302 1.13 -25.75 -17.68
CA GLY A 302 0.55 -24.60 -18.34
C GLY A 302 0.81 -24.64 -19.84
N GLU A 303 0.01 -23.91 -20.59
CA GLU A 303 0.13 -23.84 -22.03
C GLU A 303 0.10 -22.42 -22.56
N VAL A 304 0.74 -22.23 -23.72
CA VAL A 304 0.62 -21.04 -24.54
C VAL A 304 -0.29 -21.37 -25.71
N VAL A 305 -1.41 -20.69 -25.82
CA VAL A 305 -2.45 -20.96 -26.80
C VAL A 305 -2.58 -19.77 -27.74
N PHE A 306 -2.36 -20.01 -29.02
CA PHE A 306 -2.62 -19.03 -30.06
C PHE A 306 -3.99 -19.31 -30.68
N LEU A 307 -4.98 -18.48 -30.36
CA LEU A 307 -6.37 -18.65 -30.79
C LEU A 307 -6.65 -17.96 -32.13
N GLN A 308 -7.56 -18.55 -32.93
CA GLN A 308 -8.12 -17.88 -34.10
C GLN A 308 -8.84 -16.58 -33.66
N ASN A 309 -8.59 -15.49 -34.38
CA ASN A 309 -9.26 -14.23 -34.11
C ASN A 309 -10.60 -14.11 -34.85
N THR A 310 -11.55 -14.96 -34.45
CA THR A 310 -12.93 -14.94 -34.97
C THR A 310 -13.88 -14.40 -33.92
N ASP A 311 -15.01 -13.83 -34.36
CA ASP A 311 -16.01 -13.31 -33.43
C ASP A 311 -16.58 -14.40 -32.52
N LYS A 312 -16.72 -15.62 -33.06
CA LYS A 312 -17.17 -16.80 -32.31
C LYS A 312 -16.23 -17.13 -31.15
N ILE A 313 -14.93 -17.19 -31.43
CA ILE A 313 -13.91 -17.52 -30.41
C ILE A 313 -13.82 -16.40 -29.37
N LYS A 314 -13.82 -15.15 -29.79
CA LYS A 314 -13.83 -14.01 -28.85
C LYS A 314 -15.06 -14.00 -27.95
N ALA A 315 -16.24 -14.26 -28.50
CA ALA A 315 -17.47 -14.33 -27.71
C ALA A 315 -17.46 -15.49 -26.71
N GLU A 316 -17.01 -16.66 -27.13
CA GLU A 316 -16.88 -17.84 -26.25
C GLU A 316 -15.84 -17.62 -25.15
N LEU A 317 -14.68 -17.07 -25.50
CA LEU A 317 -13.63 -16.75 -24.54
C LEU A 317 -14.12 -15.75 -23.48
N ASN A 318 -14.79 -14.69 -23.91
CA ASN A 318 -15.40 -13.75 -22.98
C ASN A 318 -16.43 -14.42 -22.07
N HIS A 319 -17.37 -15.19 -22.64
CA HIS A 319 -18.42 -15.85 -21.87
C HIS A 319 -17.83 -16.78 -20.80
N ASN A 320 -16.80 -17.54 -21.14
CA ASN A 320 -16.20 -18.55 -20.25
C ASN A 320 -15.27 -17.97 -19.19
N THR A 321 -14.79 -16.72 -19.34
CA THR A 321 -13.74 -16.15 -18.48
C THR A 321 -14.12 -14.86 -17.77
N ASN A 322 -15.15 -14.13 -18.24
CA ASN A 322 -15.48 -12.80 -17.71
C ASN A 322 -15.93 -12.78 -16.24
N GLY A 323 -16.41 -13.88 -15.72
CA GLY A 323 -16.82 -14.03 -14.32
C GLY A 323 -15.74 -14.58 -13.40
N SER A 324 -14.54 -14.82 -13.90
CA SER A 324 -13.42 -15.42 -13.12
C SER A 324 -12.38 -14.40 -12.72
N THR A 325 -11.97 -14.42 -11.45
CA THR A 325 -10.83 -13.66 -10.93
C THR A 325 -9.47 -14.22 -11.34
N LYS A 326 -9.45 -15.38 -12.00
CA LYS A 326 -8.21 -16.05 -12.45
C LYS A 326 -7.79 -15.69 -13.87
N PHE A 327 -8.58 -14.91 -14.58
CA PHE A 327 -8.31 -14.45 -15.94
C PHE A 327 -8.22 -12.93 -15.98
N ALA A 328 -7.18 -12.42 -16.61
CA ALA A 328 -7.03 -11.00 -16.91
C ALA A 328 -6.74 -10.80 -18.40
N VAL A 329 -7.23 -9.70 -18.94
CA VAL A 329 -6.95 -9.27 -20.30
C VAL A 329 -5.94 -8.13 -20.27
N ILE A 330 -4.89 -8.22 -21.07
CA ILE A 330 -3.85 -7.19 -21.17
C ILE A 330 -3.77 -6.68 -22.60
N VAL A 331 -3.74 -5.36 -22.75
CA VAL A 331 -3.47 -4.65 -23.99
C VAL A 331 -2.22 -3.79 -23.87
N MET A 332 -1.63 -3.36 -24.96
CA MET A 332 -0.38 -2.59 -24.95
C MET A 332 -0.56 -1.24 -24.26
N ARG A 333 -1.52 -0.44 -24.70
CA ARG A 333 -1.73 0.94 -24.24
C ARG A 333 -3.12 1.15 -23.68
N ASN A 334 -3.26 2.20 -22.91
CA ASN A 334 -4.55 2.59 -22.33
C ASN A 334 -5.63 2.85 -23.41
N GLU A 335 -5.23 3.43 -24.55
CA GLU A 335 -6.14 3.67 -25.68
C GLU A 335 -6.70 2.37 -26.27
N ASP A 336 -5.96 1.28 -26.22
CA ASP A 336 -6.38 -0.02 -26.77
C ASP A 336 -7.47 -0.69 -25.93
N LYS A 337 -7.67 -0.27 -24.69
CA LYS A 337 -8.70 -0.81 -23.80
C LYS A 337 -10.10 -0.62 -24.34
N ALA A 338 -10.40 0.50 -24.99
CA ALA A 338 -11.74 0.76 -25.52
C ALA A 338 -12.17 -0.29 -26.54
N GLU A 339 -11.28 -0.70 -27.45
CA GLU A 339 -11.56 -1.78 -28.42
C GLU A 339 -11.69 -3.14 -27.75
N ALA A 340 -10.83 -3.45 -26.79
CA ALA A 340 -10.89 -4.70 -26.03
C ALA A 340 -12.20 -4.82 -25.21
N ARG A 341 -12.70 -3.72 -24.65
CA ARG A 341 -13.97 -3.71 -23.90
C ARG A 341 -15.22 -3.97 -24.73
N LYS A 342 -15.16 -3.78 -26.03
CA LYS A 342 -16.26 -4.17 -26.93
C LYS A 342 -16.52 -5.69 -26.90
N ILE A 343 -15.47 -6.46 -26.64
CA ILE A 343 -15.46 -7.90 -26.66
C ILE A 343 -15.44 -8.48 -25.24
N PHE A 344 -14.47 -8.04 -24.41
CA PHE A 344 -14.23 -8.57 -23.08
C PHE A 344 -14.89 -7.70 -22.00
N LYS A 345 -15.81 -8.29 -21.24
CA LYS A 345 -16.58 -7.61 -20.20
C LYS A 345 -16.01 -7.79 -18.79
N THR A 346 -14.90 -8.51 -18.67
CA THR A 346 -14.21 -8.65 -17.39
C THR A 346 -13.76 -7.28 -16.87
N PRO A 347 -13.90 -7.00 -15.55
CA PRO A 347 -13.30 -5.82 -14.95
C PRO A 347 -11.77 -5.88 -14.88
N LEU A 348 -11.17 -7.07 -15.06
CA LEU A 348 -9.74 -7.32 -15.07
C LEU A 348 -9.15 -7.09 -16.46
N LEU A 349 -9.24 -5.85 -16.93
CA LEU A 349 -8.67 -5.38 -18.19
C LEU A 349 -7.63 -4.30 -17.89
N PHE A 350 -6.39 -4.54 -18.31
CA PHE A 350 -5.24 -3.70 -17.98
C PHE A 350 -4.47 -3.29 -19.24
N SER A 351 -3.93 -2.08 -19.22
CA SER A 351 -2.80 -1.73 -20.10
C SER A 351 -1.51 -2.32 -19.53
N ILE A 352 -0.43 -2.34 -20.29
CA ILE A 352 0.85 -2.88 -19.84
C ILE A 352 1.38 -2.15 -18.60
N HIS A 353 1.19 -0.85 -18.51
CA HIS A 353 1.61 -0.06 -17.34
C HIS A 353 0.84 -0.40 -16.08
N GLU A 354 -0.46 -0.68 -16.23
CA GLU A 354 -1.30 -1.13 -15.13
C GLU A 354 -1.01 -2.59 -14.74
N ALA A 355 -0.65 -3.44 -15.71
CA ALA A 355 -0.36 -4.86 -15.49
C ALA A 355 0.98 -5.11 -14.79
N LYS A 356 1.89 -4.14 -14.84
CA LYS A 356 3.20 -4.25 -14.17
C LYS A 356 3.00 -4.52 -12.66
N GLY A 357 3.66 -5.55 -12.16
CA GLY A 357 3.53 -5.98 -10.76
C GLY A 357 2.31 -6.85 -10.46
N LEU A 358 1.39 -7.04 -11.41
CA LEU A 358 0.26 -7.95 -11.28
C LEU A 358 0.60 -9.33 -11.83
N GLU A 359 -0.14 -10.34 -11.38
CA GLU A 359 -0.03 -11.70 -11.86
C GLU A 359 -1.36 -12.40 -11.75
N TYR A 360 -1.67 -13.19 -12.76
CA TYR A 360 -2.88 -14.01 -12.83
C TYR A 360 -2.54 -15.41 -13.32
N ASP A 361 -3.31 -16.40 -12.92
CA ASP A 361 -3.14 -17.76 -13.42
C ASP A 361 -3.22 -17.82 -14.94
N ASN A 362 -4.12 -17.03 -15.52
CA ASN A 362 -4.35 -17.00 -16.96
C ASN A 362 -4.37 -15.56 -17.48
N ILE A 363 -3.65 -15.32 -18.54
CA ILE A 363 -3.60 -14.01 -19.22
C ILE A 363 -4.08 -14.16 -20.66
N ILE A 364 -4.89 -13.22 -21.10
CA ILE A 364 -5.36 -13.08 -22.47
C ILE A 364 -4.72 -11.82 -23.05
N LEU A 365 -3.85 -11.95 -24.06
CA LEU A 365 -3.27 -10.84 -24.80
C LEU A 365 -4.10 -10.57 -26.06
N VAL A 366 -4.54 -9.35 -26.24
CA VAL A 366 -5.41 -8.94 -27.34
C VAL A 366 -4.71 -7.94 -28.23
N ASN A 367 -4.48 -8.32 -29.48
CA ASN A 367 -3.87 -7.48 -30.53
C ASN A 367 -2.58 -6.77 -30.09
N PHE A 368 -1.82 -7.44 -29.22
CA PHE A 368 -0.62 -6.84 -28.64
C PHE A 368 0.45 -6.54 -29.68
N VAL A 369 0.59 -7.42 -30.66
CA VAL A 369 1.46 -7.21 -31.82
C VAL A 369 0.71 -6.55 -32.97
N SER A 370 -0.52 -6.96 -33.26
CA SER A 370 -1.28 -6.50 -34.43
C SER A 370 -1.59 -5.01 -34.40
N ALA A 371 -1.77 -4.42 -33.24
CA ALA A 371 -1.98 -2.97 -33.10
C ALA A 371 -0.71 -2.14 -33.40
N TYR A 372 0.45 -2.77 -33.38
CA TYR A 372 1.77 -2.12 -33.52
C TYR A 372 2.66 -2.88 -34.50
N GLN A 373 2.12 -3.25 -35.64
CA GLN A 373 2.79 -4.09 -36.64
C GLN A 373 4.10 -3.50 -37.17
N ASN A 374 4.13 -2.20 -37.40
CA ASN A 374 5.30 -1.54 -37.93
C ASN A 374 6.45 -1.55 -36.92
N GLU A 375 6.15 -1.29 -35.66
CA GLU A 375 7.12 -1.28 -34.59
C GLU A 375 7.72 -2.67 -34.37
N PHE A 376 6.90 -3.71 -34.37
CA PHE A 376 7.38 -5.09 -34.28
C PHE A 376 8.09 -5.56 -35.54
N ARG A 377 7.76 -5.02 -36.72
CA ARG A 377 8.51 -5.30 -37.94
C ARG A 377 9.93 -4.74 -37.87
N GLU A 378 10.09 -3.54 -37.31
CA GLU A 378 11.42 -2.97 -37.07
C GLU A 378 12.23 -3.81 -36.08
N ILE A 379 11.60 -4.41 -35.07
CA ILE A 379 12.22 -5.28 -34.08
C ILE A 379 12.74 -6.57 -34.73
N THR A 380 12.04 -7.12 -35.72
CA THR A 380 12.40 -8.41 -36.34
C THR A 380 13.41 -8.30 -37.49
N LYS A 381 13.73 -7.08 -37.95
CA LYS A 381 14.69 -6.88 -39.03
C LYS A 381 16.05 -7.51 -38.68
N GLY A 382 16.53 -8.39 -39.57
CA GLY A 382 17.83 -9.04 -39.44
C GLY A 382 17.94 -10.07 -38.32
N VAL A 383 16.83 -10.41 -37.70
CA VAL A 383 16.79 -11.51 -36.73
C VAL A 383 16.57 -12.82 -37.48
N ASN A 384 17.51 -13.77 -37.36
CA ASN A 384 17.41 -15.07 -38.00
C ASN A 384 16.68 -16.06 -37.08
N PRO A 385 15.84 -16.95 -37.63
CA PRO A 385 15.23 -18.02 -36.84
C PRO A 385 16.23 -18.89 -36.07
N GLU A 386 17.44 -19.02 -36.61
CA GLU A 386 18.54 -19.81 -36.00
C GLU A 386 19.09 -19.16 -34.71
N ASP A 387 18.89 -17.88 -34.53
CA ASP A 387 19.28 -17.15 -33.31
C ASP A 387 18.34 -17.46 -32.13
N ILE A 388 17.19 -18.07 -32.41
CA ILE A 388 16.13 -18.35 -31.45
C ILE A 388 15.98 -19.85 -31.29
N ASN A 389 16.47 -20.35 -30.19
CA ASN A 389 16.48 -21.78 -29.89
C ASN A 389 16.13 -22.03 -28.42
N ASP A 390 16.04 -23.29 -28.02
CA ASP A 390 15.80 -23.71 -26.65
C ASP A 390 17.10 -23.78 -25.82
N ALA A 391 18.12 -22.97 -26.19
CA ALA A 391 19.39 -22.94 -25.48
C ALA A 391 19.22 -22.36 -24.06
N SER A 392 20.08 -22.82 -23.15
CA SER A 392 20.09 -22.39 -21.74
C SER A 392 20.82 -21.07 -21.50
N GLU A 393 21.50 -20.54 -22.51
CA GLU A 393 22.31 -19.31 -22.37
C GLU A 393 22.20 -18.41 -23.61
N ILE A 394 22.15 -17.12 -23.39
CA ILE A 394 22.26 -16.11 -24.46
C ILE A 394 23.75 -15.89 -24.75
N LYS A 395 24.13 -16.06 -26.00
CA LYS A 395 25.48 -15.69 -26.46
C LYS A 395 25.57 -14.18 -26.54
N PHE A 396 26.64 -13.61 -26.04
CA PHE A 396 26.91 -12.18 -26.16
C PHE A 396 26.99 -11.84 -27.67
N SER A 397 26.10 -10.95 -28.12
CA SER A 397 26.10 -10.44 -29.48
C SER A 397 26.26 -8.93 -29.49
N ARG A 398 27.05 -8.44 -30.44
CA ARG A 398 27.06 -6.99 -30.74
C ARG A 398 25.88 -6.69 -31.63
N SER A 399 25.26 -5.53 -31.45
CA SER A 399 24.23 -5.04 -32.38
C SER A 399 24.71 -5.19 -33.82
N LYS A 400 23.94 -5.84 -34.66
CA LYS A 400 24.27 -6.03 -36.09
C LYS A 400 24.26 -4.71 -36.86
N ASP A 401 23.54 -3.73 -36.34
CA ASP A 401 23.43 -2.42 -36.94
C ASP A 401 23.90 -1.31 -35.99
N LYS A 402 25.17 -0.92 -36.11
CA LYS A 402 25.77 0.13 -35.27
C LYS A 402 25.41 1.56 -35.75
N THR A 403 24.82 1.68 -36.89
CA THR A 403 24.59 2.97 -37.58
C THR A 403 23.21 3.55 -37.31
N ASP A 404 22.22 2.70 -37.08
CA ASP A 404 20.84 3.13 -36.83
C ASP A 404 20.56 3.31 -35.30
N LYS A 405 20.79 4.52 -34.86
CA LYS A 405 20.61 4.92 -33.47
C LYS A 405 19.13 5.12 -33.06
N SER A 406 18.19 5.05 -34.02
CA SER A 406 16.76 5.21 -33.78
C SER A 406 16.10 3.94 -33.19
N LEU A 407 16.82 2.83 -33.19
CA LEU A 407 16.29 1.50 -32.78
C LEU A 407 15.88 1.42 -31.33
N ASP A 408 16.50 2.18 -30.45
CA ASP A 408 16.18 2.12 -29.02
C ASP A 408 14.72 2.50 -28.70
N VAL A 409 14.08 3.30 -29.58
CA VAL A 409 12.65 3.63 -29.49
C VAL A 409 11.78 2.37 -29.50
N TYR A 410 12.19 1.33 -30.20
CA TYR A 410 11.41 0.08 -30.34
C TYR A 410 11.57 -0.87 -29.16
N LYS A 411 12.55 -0.67 -28.28
CA LYS A 411 12.73 -1.52 -27.08
C LYS A 411 11.51 -1.48 -26.18
N PHE A 412 10.79 -0.38 -26.12
CA PHE A 412 9.53 -0.28 -25.39
C PHE A 412 8.55 -1.40 -25.75
N TYR A 413 8.39 -1.70 -27.00
CA TYR A 413 7.40 -2.67 -27.50
C TYR A 413 7.76 -4.11 -27.15
N ILE A 414 9.01 -4.48 -27.33
CA ILE A 414 9.45 -5.84 -26.96
C ILE A 414 9.53 -6.03 -25.46
N ASN A 415 9.93 -5.01 -24.72
CA ASN A 415 9.90 -5.03 -23.27
C ASN A 415 8.47 -5.18 -22.75
N SER A 416 7.52 -4.47 -23.35
CA SER A 416 6.10 -4.56 -23.00
C SER A 416 5.53 -5.94 -23.25
N LEU A 417 5.87 -6.56 -24.40
CA LEU A 417 5.45 -7.92 -24.70
C LEU A 417 6.04 -8.94 -23.71
N TYR A 418 7.30 -8.79 -23.37
CA TYR A 418 7.95 -9.63 -22.36
C TYR A 418 7.26 -9.53 -21.01
N VAL A 419 7.00 -8.29 -20.53
CA VAL A 419 6.31 -8.06 -19.27
C VAL A 419 4.91 -8.66 -19.31
N ALA A 420 4.16 -8.46 -20.39
CA ALA A 420 2.81 -8.99 -20.55
C ALA A 420 2.76 -10.52 -20.47
N ILE A 421 3.66 -11.20 -21.18
CA ILE A 421 3.76 -12.67 -21.17
C ILE A 421 4.06 -13.18 -19.75
N THR A 422 4.99 -12.54 -19.05
CA THR A 422 5.41 -12.98 -17.71
C THR A 422 4.39 -12.69 -16.61
N ARG A 423 3.29 -11.99 -16.92
CA ARG A 423 2.15 -11.88 -15.99
C ARG A 423 1.35 -13.18 -15.87
N ALA A 424 1.44 -14.06 -16.86
CA ALA A 424 0.79 -15.36 -16.84
C ALA A 424 1.58 -16.36 -15.98
N VAL A 425 0.95 -16.84 -14.92
CA VAL A 425 1.56 -17.84 -14.04
C VAL A 425 1.44 -19.24 -14.65
N VAL A 426 0.29 -19.58 -15.23
CA VAL A 426 -0.03 -20.92 -15.75
C VAL A 426 -0.22 -20.90 -17.26
N ASN A 427 -1.25 -20.19 -17.74
CA ASN A 427 -1.63 -20.21 -19.14
C ASN A 427 -1.61 -18.82 -19.76
N LEU A 428 -1.22 -18.77 -21.02
CA LEU A 428 -1.25 -17.58 -21.84
C LEU A 428 -2.08 -17.83 -23.11
N TYR A 429 -3.01 -16.92 -23.36
CA TYR A 429 -3.86 -16.96 -24.57
C TYR A 429 -3.57 -15.72 -25.40
N LEU A 430 -3.32 -15.90 -26.71
CA LEU A 430 -3.06 -14.82 -27.63
C LEU A 430 -4.16 -14.75 -28.71
N LEU A 431 -4.63 -13.55 -28.93
CA LEU A 431 -5.56 -13.18 -30.02
C LEU A 431 -4.93 -12.06 -30.84
N GLU A 432 -4.68 -12.32 -32.12
CA GLU A 432 -4.04 -11.37 -33.01
C GLU A 432 -4.82 -11.21 -34.31
N ALA A 433 -5.18 -9.98 -34.69
CA ALA A 433 -5.85 -9.67 -35.94
C ALA A 433 -4.95 -9.96 -37.15
N SER A 434 -3.63 -9.83 -36.99
CA SER A 434 -2.62 -10.17 -38.00
C SER A 434 -1.76 -11.36 -37.56
N PRO A 435 -2.28 -12.60 -37.67
CA PRO A 435 -1.64 -13.78 -37.08
C PRO A 435 -0.37 -14.23 -37.80
N LYS A 436 -0.06 -13.69 -38.95
CA LYS A 436 1.10 -14.03 -39.78
C LYS A 436 2.29 -13.08 -39.63
N HIS A 437 2.28 -12.22 -38.63
CA HIS A 437 3.36 -11.30 -38.40
C HIS A 437 4.68 -12.06 -38.10
N GLU A 438 5.80 -11.51 -38.56
CA GLU A 438 7.13 -12.12 -38.50
C GLU A 438 7.54 -12.49 -37.05
N ILE A 439 7.28 -11.63 -36.08
CA ILE A 439 7.62 -11.93 -34.67
C ILE A 439 6.87 -13.16 -34.13
N LEU A 440 5.63 -13.35 -34.57
CA LEU A 440 4.85 -14.53 -34.14
C LEU A 440 5.44 -15.82 -34.73
N LYS A 441 5.94 -15.76 -35.96
CA LYS A 441 6.66 -16.88 -36.57
C LYS A 441 7.97 -17.19 -35.83
N LEU A 442 8.74 -16.18 -35.47
CA LEU A 442 9.98 -16.31 -34.68
C LEU A 442 9.71 -16.94 -33.31
N LEU A 443 8.54 -16.67 -32.73
CA LEU A 443 8.10 -17.25 -31.47
C LEU A 443 7.47 -18.63 -31.61
N ASN A 444 7.48 -19.23 -32.82
CA ASN A 444 6.78 -20.50 -33.15
C ASN A 444 5.26 -20.45 -32.93
N LEU A 445 4.65 -19.29 -33.01
CA LEU A 445 3.20 -19.08 -32.95
C LEU A 445 2.64 -19.01 -34.39
N VAL A 446 2.62 -20.14 -35.07
CA VAL A 446 2.24 -20.25 -36.50
C VAL A 446 0.84 -20.79 -36.65
N GLU A 447 0.50 -21.82 -35.90
CA GLU A 447 -0.79 -22.46 -35.97
C GLU A 447 -1.75 -21.93 -34.91
N THR A 448 -2.93 -21.51 -35.37
CA THR A 448 -3.98 -21.04 -34.49
C THR A 448 -4.96 -22.16 -34.15
N ARG A 449 -5.39 -22.18 -32.89
CA ARG A 449 -6.41 -23.10 -32.41
C ARG A 449 -7.80 -22.52 -32.70
N ASP A 450 -8.71 -23.34 -33.22
CA ASP A 450 -10.09 -22.99 -33.56
C ASP A 450 -11.11 -23.26 -32.43
N LYS A 451 -10.62 -23.75 -31.29
CA LYS A 451 -11.40 -24.02 -30.06
C LYS A 451 -10.79 -23.32 -28.87
N VAL A 452 -11.64 -22.72 -28.02
CA VAL A 452 -11.19 -22.04 -26.79
C VAL A 452 -10.61 -23.03 -25.79
N GLY A 453 -11.25 -24.19 -25.61
CA GLY A 453 -10.76 -25.24 -24.71
C GLY A 453 -10.85 -24.90 -23.23
N ILE A 454 -11.57 -23.85 -22.85
CA ILE A 454 -11.78 -23.41 -21.46
C ILE A 454 -13.25 -23.61 -21.12
N LYS A 455 -13.53 -24.28 -20.01
CA LYS A 455 -14.89 -24.35 -19.45
C LYS A 455 -15.25 -23.02 -18.77
N GLU A 456 -16.54 -22.69 -18.76
CA GLU A 456 -17.03 -21.52 -18.05
C GLU A 456 -16.62 -21.55 -16.59
N GLN A 457 -16.02 -20.47 -16.15
CA GLN A 457 -15.57 -20.28 -14.76
C GLN A 457 -16.23 -19.04 -14.16
N LYS A 458 -16.74 -19.19 -12.96
CA LYS A 458 -17.29 -18.10 -12.17
C LYS A 458 -16.69 -18.11 -10.78
N SER A 459 -16.14 -16.98 -10.39
CA SER A 459 -15.65 -16.77 -9.04
C SER A 459 -16.79 -16.36 -8.10
N SER A 460 -16.64 -16.67 -6.82
CA SER A 460 -17.59 -16.28 -5.79
C SER A 460 -17.60 -14.76 -5.54
N MET A 461 -18.61 -14.28 -4.84
CA MET A 461 -18.67 -12.88 -4.39
C MET A 461 -17.50 -12.56 -3.47
N GLU A 462 -17.11 -13.49 -2.61
CA GLU A 462 -15.95 -13.36 -1.72
C GLU A 462 -14.65 -13.22 -2.51
N ASP A 463 -14.44 -14.00 -3.57
CA ASP A 463 -13.26 -13.90 -4.44
C ASP A 463 -13.18 -12.54 -5.11
N TRP A 464 -14.32 -12.03 -5.63
CA TRP A 464 -14.38 -10.71 -6.23
C TRP A 464 -14.15 -9.58 -5.22
N THR A 465 -14.66 -9.72 -4.01
CA THR A 465 -14.41 -8.75 -2.94
C THR A 465 -12.92 -8.69 -2.58
N LYS A 466 -12.27 -9.84 -2.46
CA LYS A 466 -10.82 -9.93 -2.22
C LYS A 466 -10.00 -9.34 -3.37
N GLU A 467 -10.41 -9.59 -4.60
CA GLU A 467 -9.72 -9.05 -5.78
C GLU A 467 -9.85 -7.52 -5.84
N ALA A 468 -11.04 -6.97 -5.56
CA ALA A 468 -11.24 -5.53 -5.50
C ALA A 468 -10.35 -4.87 -4.42
N ASP A 469 -10.29 -5.44 -3.23
CA ASP A 469 -9.43 -4.97 -2.13
C ASP A 469 -7.95 -5.01 -2.51
N LYS A 470 -7.50 -6.12 -3.10
CA LYS A 470 -6.12 -6.28 -3.59
C LYS A 470 -5.75 -5.23 -4.63
N LEU A 471 -6.60 -5.02 -5.62
CA LEU A 471 -6.37 -4.04 -6.68
C LEU A 471 -6.37 -2.60 -6.14
N GLU A 472 -7.24 -2.29 -5.20
CA GLU A 472 -7.24 -0.98 -4.53
C GLU A 472 -5.93 -0.71 -3.79
N LYS A 473 -5.44 -1.68 -3.03
CA LYS A 473 -4.13 -1.60 -2.34
C LYS A 473 -2.95 -1.46 -3.30
N GLN A 474 -3.08 -1.97 -4.52
CA GLN A 474 -2.07 -1.84 -5.58
C GLN A 474 -2.25 -0.58 -6.45
N GLY A 475 -3.17 0.31 -6.09
CA GLY A 475 -3.43 1.54 -6.82
C GLY A 475 -4.24 1.38 -8.11
N LYS A 476 -4.86 0.20 -8.33
CA LYS A 476 -5.70 -0.10 -9.51
C LYS A 476 -7.16 0.23 -9.24
N SER A 477 -7.44 1.49 -8.91
CA SER A 477 -8.77 1.95 -8.50
C SER A 477 -9.84 1.78 -9.57
N GLU A 478 -9.50 1.96 -10.85
CA GLU A 478 -10.43 1.79 -11.96
C GLU A 478 -11.00 0.37 -12.00
N GLN A 479 -10.14 -0.64 -11.94
CA GLN A 479 -10.56 -2.03 -11.96
C GLN A 479 -11.29 -2.43 -10.68
N ALA A 480 -10.84 -1.94 -9.53
CA ALA A 480 -11.53 -2.17 -8.25
C ALA A 480 -12.96 -1.60 -8.26
N ASP A 481 -13.16 -0.39 -8.78
CA ASP A 481 -14.47 0.23 -8.92
C ASP A 481 -15.36 -0.52 -9.91
N GLN A 482 -14.80 -0.97 -11.02
CA GLN A 482 -15.54 -1.80 -11.99
C GLN A 482 -16.02 -3.13 -11.39
N ILE A 483 -15.20 -3.77 -10.57
CA ILE A 483 -15.62 -4.98 -9.82
C ILE A 483 -16.82 -4.67 -8.93
N ARG A 484 -16.77 -3.58 -8.17
CA ARG A 484 -17.84 -3.18 -7.26
C ARG A 484 -19.14 -2.89 -8.01
N GLN A 485 -19.06 -2.26 -9.16
CA GLN A 485 -20.22 -1.89 -9.97
C GLN A 485 -20.80 -3.07 -10.74
N SER A 486 -19.97 -3.87 -11.40
CA SER A 486 -20.42 -4.91 -12.34
C SER A 486 -20.57 -6.29 -11.70
N MET A 487 -19.67 -6.69 -10.80
CA MET A 487 -19.66 -8.01 -10.19
C MET A 487 -20.34 -8.04 -8.84
N LEU A 488 -20.04 -7.08 -7.98
CA LEU A 488 -20.62 -7.00 -6.64
C LEU A 488 -21.98 -6.30 -6.63
N LYS A 489 -22.26 -5.45 -7.61
CA LYS A 489 -23.52 -4.69 -7.76
C LYS A 489 -23.94 -3.97 -6.48
N ILE A 490 -23.00 -3.33 -5.84
CA ILE A 490 -23.20 -2.61 -4.59
C ILE A 490 -24.16 -1.44 -4.80
N GLN A 491 -25.14 -1.33 -3.92
CA GLN A 491 -26.13 -0.26 -3.89
C GLN A 491 -25.82 0.75 -2.79
N PRO A 492 -26.16 2.03 -2.97
CA PRO A 492 -26.11 2.98 -1.88
C PRO A 492 -27.11 2.62 -0.77
N THR A 493 -26.77 2.93 0.48
CA THR A 493 -27.66 2.72 1.61
C THR A 493 -28.90 3.64 1.51
N PRO A 494 -30.12 3.15 1.84
CA PRO A 494 -31.31 3.97 1.81
C PRO A 494 -31.41 4.99 2.98
N TRP A 495 -30.52 4.92 3.93
CA TRP A 495 -30.38 5.84 5.06
C TRP A 495 -29.14 6.70 4.92
N GLN A 496 -29.16 7.84 5.59
CA GLN A 496 -27.99 8.72 5.77
C GLN A 496 -27.35 8.40 7.13
N PRO A 497 -26.06 8.05 7.18
CA PRO A 497 -25.35 7.91 8.45
C PRO A 497 -25.31 9.26 9.20
N LEU A 498 -25.52 9.22 10.50
CA LEU A 498 -25.39 10.41 11.35
C LEU A 498 -23.90 10.71 11.58
N LEU A 499 -23.39 11.71 10.90
CA LEU A 499 -22.00 12.12 10.98
C LEU A 499 -21.78 13.07 12.18
N LYS A 500 -20.55 13.18 12.65
CA LYS A 500 -20.14 14.07 13.73
C LYS A 500 -20.54 15.53 13.47
N GLU A 501 -20.44 15.98 12.22
CA GLU A 501 -20.79 17.35 11.81
C GLU A 501 -22.29 17.63 12.00
N ASN A 502 -23.13 16.62 11.83
CA ASN A 502 -24.59 16.76 11.96
C ASN A 502 -25.08 16.72 13.41
N LEU A 503 -24.22 16.28 14.34
CA LEU A 503 -24.57 16.19 15.77
C LEU A 503 -24.86 17.53 16.41
N VAL A 504 -24.14 18.57 16.05
CA VAL A 504 -24.36 19.94 16.61
C VAL A 504 -25.79 20.39 16.34
N LYS A 505 -26.23 20.26 15.09
CA LYS A 505 -27.59 20.59 14.70
C LYS A 505 -28.64 19.72 15.39
N LEU A 506 -28.38 18.41 15.44
CA LEU A 506 -29.25 17.44 16.09
C LEU A 506 -29.40 17.75 17.59
N LYS A 507 -28.31 18.08 18.30
CA LYS A 507 -28.32 18.46 19.70
C LYS A 507 -29.10 19.75 19.92
N GLN A 508 -28.96 20.75 19.04
CA GLN A 508 -29.73 21.98 19.12
C GLN A 508 -31.24 21.72 18.99
N GLU A 509 -31.66 20.88 18.05
CA GLU A 509 -33.06 20.53 17.84
C GLU A 509 -33.65 19.66 18.95
N ALA A 510 -32.88 18.67 19.43
CA ALA A 510 -33.33 17.70 20.42
C ALA A 510 -33.37 18.26 21.85
N LEU A 511 -32.43 19.14 22.17
CA LEU A 511 -32.25 19.70 23.51
C LEU A 511 -32.87 21.10 23.69
N ASP A 512 -33.60 21.60 22.69
CA ASP A 512 -34.32 22.86 22.79
C ASP A 512 -35.44 22.74 23.87
N PRO A 513 -35.35 23.51 24.95
CA PRO A 513 -36.38 23.48 26.01
C PRO A 513 -37.74 24.08 25.59
N ASP A 514 -37.77 24.91 24.55
CA ASP A 514 -38.96 25.61 24.11
C ASP A 514 -39.73 24.83 23.03
N GLN A 515 -39.10 23.86 22.38
CA GLN A 515 -39.74 23.05 21.33
C GLN A 515 -39.56 21.56 21.58
N PHE A 516 -40.63 20.81 21.61
CA PHE A 516 -40.56 19.33 21.71
C PHE A 516 -40.50 18.70 20.34
N ASN A 517 -39.27 18.31 19.91
CA ASN A 517 -39.05 17.54 18.70
C ASN A 517 -38.78 16.05 19.03
N LYS A 518 -39.83 15.26 19.00
CA LYS A 518 -39.74 13.83 19.35
C LYS A 518 -38.74 13.08 18.46
N LYS A 519 -38.75 13.33 17.15
CA LYS A 519 -37.89 12.66 16.19
C LYS A 519 -36.42 12.95 16.46
N ALA A 520 -36.09 14.20 16.72
CA ALA A 520 -34.71 14.61 17.08
C ALA A 520 -34.29 14.01 18.43
N LYS A 521 -35.18 13.98 19.43
CA LYS A 521 -34.88 13.35 20.73
C LYS A 521 -34.67 11.85 20.63
N ASP A 522 -35.48 11.14 19.86
CA ASP A 522 -35.34 9.71 19.63
C ASP A 522 -34.01 9.40 18.93
N LEU A 523 -33.63 10.15 17.92
CA LEU A 523 -32.38 9.98 17.19
C LEU A 523 -31.15 10.29 18.06
N LEU A 524 -31.16 11.42 18.77
CA LEU A 524 -30.09 11.78 19.68
C LEU A 524 -29.94 10.76 20.80
N PHE A 525 -31.03 10.29 21.35
CA PHE A 525 -31.02 9.28 22.40
C PHE A 525 -30.44 7.96 21.92
N ASP A 526 -30.90 7.43 20.80
CA ASP A 526 -30.36 6.20 20.21
C ASP A 526 -28.86 6.33 19.90
N TYR A 527 -28.43 7.46 19.31
CA TYR A 527 -27.02 7.76 19.09
C TYR A 527 -26.22 7.79 20.40
N SER A 528 -26.74 8.45 21.42
CA SER A 528 -26.07 8.58 22.72
C SER A 528 -25.94 7.25 23.44
N LEU A 529 -26.87 6.32 23.24
CA LEU A 529 -26.75 4.95 23.77
C LEU A 529 -25.60 4.17 23.09
N VAL A 530 -25.45 4.34 21.77
CA VAL A 530 -24.38 3.66 21.02
C VAL A 530 -23.01 4.17 21.42
N TYR A 531 -22.86 5.48 21.51
CA TYR A 531 -21.58 6.13 21.81
C TYR A 531 -21.35 6.45 23.30
N ASN A 532 -22.25 6.03 24.19
CA ASN A 532 -22.16 6.31 25.62
C ASN A 532 -22.01 7.80 25.95
N ASP A 533 -22.78 8.67 25.28
CA ASP A 533 -22.86 10.10 25.59
C ASP A 533 -23.80 10.34 26.78
N GLU A 534 -23.29 10.11 27.99
CA GLU A 534 -24.04 10.26 29.22
C GLU A 534 -24.50 11.70 29.47
N ASP A 535 -23.76 12.70 29.00
CA ASP A 535 -24.15 14.10 29.10
C ASP A 535 -25.46 14.38 28.30
N ALA A 536 -25.53 13.89 27.05
CA ALA A 536 -26.73 14.03 26.24
C ALA A 536 -27.91 13.24 26.83
N ILE A 537 -27.69 12.05 27.35
CA ILE A 537 -28.71 11.24 28.01
C ILE A 537 -29.26 11.98 29.25
N SER A 538 -28.37 12.54 30.07
CA SER A 538 -28.75 13.30 31.27
C SER A 538 -29.55 14.58 30.91
N GLN A 539 -29.17 15.29 29.87
CA GLN A 539 -29.88 16.47 29.40
C GLN A 539 -31.28 16.10 28.86
N LEU A 540 -31.42 15.01 28.13
CA LEU A 540 -32.71 14.50 27.69
C LEU A 540 -33.61 14.10 28.87
N ALA A 541 -33.04 13.46 29.88
CA ALA A 541 -33.76 13.12 31.11
C ALA A 541 -34.24 14.38 31.84
N SER A 542 -33.41 15.44 31.93
CA SER A 542 -33.81 16.73 32.53
C SER A 542 -34.96 17.39 31.80
N LEU A 543 -35.11 17.15 30.49
CA LEU A 543 -36.24 17.62 29.67
C LEU A 543 -37.46 16.69 29.74
N LYS A 544 -37.49 15.77 30.71
CA LYS A 544 -38.59 14.82 30.92
C LYS A 544 -38.82 13.85 29.73
N TYR A 545 -37.78 13.52 29.02
CA TYR A 545 -37.82 12.52 27.98
C TYR A 545 -37.79 11.12 28.61
N LYS A 546 -38.92 10.43 28.57
CA LYS A 546 -39.17 9.16 29.35
C LYS A 546 -38.14 8.04 29.09
N ARG A 547 -37.69 7.89 27.85
CA ARG A 547 -36.69 6.85 27.51
C ARG A 547 -35.37 7.09 28.23
N ALA A 548 -34.96 8.34 28.42
CA ALA A 548 -33.72 8.69 29.09
C ALA A 548 -33.73 8.41 30.60
N GLU A 549 -34.91 8.24 31.22
CA GLU A 549 -35.03 7.91 32.61
C GLU A 549 -34.60 6.44 32.91
N ASN A 550 -34.63 5.56 31.92
CA ASN A 550 -34.25 4.14 32.01
C ASN A 550 -33.24 3.72 30.93
N ALA A 551 -32.14 4.45 30.81
CA ALA A 551 -31.15 4.28 29.76
C ALA A 551 -30.60 2.85 29.63
N ASP A 552 -30.36 2.13 30.73
CA ASP A 552 -29.82 0.76 30.70
C ASP A 552 -30.82 -0.24 30.08
N LYS A 553 -32.09 -0.10 30.37
CA LYS A 553 -33.14 -0.91 29.75
C LYS A 553 -33.26 -0.63 28.27
N GLU A 554 -33.20 0.63 27.90
CA GLU A 554 -33.26 1.10 26.50
C GLU A 554 -32.03 0.66 25.69
N ARG A 555 -30.85 0.63 26.32
CA ARG A 555 -29.60 0.14 25.69
C ARG A 555 -29.75 -1.30 25.21
N ASN A 556 -30.30 -2.17 26.05
CA ASN A 556 -30.58 -3.55 25.68
C ASN A 556 -31.61 -3.66 24.54
N SER A 557 -32.60 -2.80 24.53
CA SER A 557 -33.62 -2.75 23.46
C SER A 557 -33.03 -2.29 22.14
N LEU A 558 -32.16 -1.28 22.17
CA LEU A 558 -31.46 -0.77 21.00
C LEU A 558 -30.60 -1.85 20.33
N PHE A 559 -29.83 -2.59 21.12
CA PHE A 559 -29.03 -3.71 20.59
C PHE A 559 -29.88 -4.79 19.94
N ARG A 560 -31.04 -5.10 20.49
CA ARG A 560 -31.99 -6.02 19.87
C ARG A 560 -32.56 -5.47 18.56
N LYS A 561 -32.79 -4.17 18.48
CA LYS A 561 -33.36 -3.53 17.28
C LYS A 561 -32.36 -3.45 16.12
N TYR A 562 -31.13 -2.99 16.36
CA TYR A 562 -30.17 -2.66 15.29
C TYR A 562 -29.05 -3.67 15.14
N TYR A 563 -28.64 -4.36 16.20
CA TYR A 563 -27.44 -5.20 16.25
C TYR A 563 -27.70 -6.66 16.67
N ALA A 564 -28.93 -7.10 16.65
CA ALA A 564 -29.28 -8.47 17.07
C ALA A 564 -28.53 -9.55 16.30
N HIS A 565 -28.36 -9.36 14.98
CA HIS A 565 -27.66 -10.31 14.13
C HIS A 565 -26.14 -10.35 14.39
N TYR A 566 -25.54 -9.25 14.84
CA TYR A 566 -24.14 -9.24 15.28
C TYR A 566 -23.97 -10.02 16.59
N LYS A 567 -24.83 -9.77 17.55
CA LYS A 567 -24.78 -10.44 18.85
C LYS A 567 -25.11 -11.94 18.77
N SER A 568 -25.92 -12.36 17.83
CA SER A 568 -26.28 -13.76 17.58
C SER A 568 -25.36 -14.49 16.62
N ASP A 569 -24.26 -13.87 16.18
CA ASP A 569 -23.33 -14.42 15.19
C ASP A 569 -24.01 -14.84 13.88
N ASN A 570 -25.04 -14.10 13.45
CA ASN A 570 -25.82 -14.46 12.26
C ASN A 570 -25.09 -14.08 10.97
N LEU A 571 -24.25 -14.99 10.51
CA LEU A 571 -23.43 -14.80 9.32
C LEU A 571 -24.27 -14.59 8.06
N ASN A 572 -25.39 -15.28 7.92
CA ASN A 572 -26.25 -15.16 6.74
C ASN A 572 -26.88 -13.76 6.62
N ALA A 573 -27.34 -13.19 7.74
CA ALA A 573 -27.85 -11.82 7.75
C ALA A 573 -26.76 -10.82 7.41
N LEU A 574 -25.54 -11.00 7.92
CA LEU A 574 -24.40 -10.15 7.60
C LEU A 574 -24.04 -10.22 6.10
N ILE A 575 -23.92 -11.43 5.56
CA ILE A 575 -23.61 -11.66 4.13
C ILE A 575 -24.65 -10.99 3.24
N THR A 576 -25.93 -11.14 3.55
CA THR A 576 -27.03 -10.50 2.79
C THR A 576 -26.86 -9.00 2.73
N THR A 577 -26.53 -8.36 3.84
CA THR A 577 -26.41 -6.91 3.94
C THR A 577 -25.15 -6.41 3.27
N ILE A 578 -23.99 -7.06 3.48
CA ILE A 578 -22.73 -6.64 2.84
C ILE A 578 -22.73 -6.88 1.34
N ASN A 579 -23.40 -7.91 0.84
CA ASN A 579 -23.56 -8.13 -0.59
C ASN A 579 -24.40 -7.03 -1.25
N LYS A 580 -25.31 -6.44 -0.50
CA LYS A 580 -26.17 -5.37 -1.00
C LYS A 580 -25.49 -4.00 -0.95
N TYR A 581 -24.82 -3.66 0.14
CA TYR A 581 -24.29 -2.33 0.42
C TYR A 581 -22.77 -2.22 0.43
N GLY A 582 -22.06 -3.34 0.33
CA GLY A 582 -20.60 -3.43 0.45
C GLY A 582 -20.14 -3.75 1.87
N ILE A 583 -18.90 -4.30 1.98
CA ILE A 583 -18.36 -4.77 3.25
C ILE A 583 -18.06 -3.65 4.25
N ASN A 584 -17.85 -2.44 3.76
CA ASN A 584 -17.53 -1.25 4.57
C ASN A 584 -18.67 -0.22 4.59
N TYR A 585 -19.92 -0.65 4.37
CA TYR A 585 -21.06 0.28 4.44
C TYR A 585 -21.19 0.90 5.84
N ARG A 586 -21.79 2.09 5.91
CA ARG A 586 -22.06 2.77 7.18
C ARG A 586 -23.53 2.60 7.56
N ASP A 587 -23.77 2.22 8.82
CA ASP A 587 -25.12 2.16 9.38
C ASP A 587 -25.63 3.56 9.80
N GLN A 588 -26.80 3.63 10.41
CA GLN A 588 -27.40 4.89 10.86
C GLN A 588 -26.53 5.67 11.84
N PHE A 589 -25.71 4.97 12.62
CA PHE A 589 -24.81 5.55 13.62
C PHE A 589 -23.36 5.66 13.14
N ASN A 590 -23.16 5.57 11.83
CA ASN A 590 -21.86 5.67 11.18
C ASN A 590 -20.86 4.58 11.60
N LEU A 591 -21.36 3.39 11.94
CA LEU A 591 -20.54 2.20 12.17
C LEU A 591 -20.48 1.34 10.91
N THR A 592 -19.31 0.78 10.62
CA THR A 592 -19.16 -0.29 9.63
C THR A 592 -19.52 -1.65 10.24
N PRO A 593 -19.77 -2.69 9.44
CA PRO A 593 -19.97 -4.03 9.96
C PRO A 593 -18.85 -4.50 10.89
N LEU A 594 -17.59 -4.18 10.58
CA LEU A 594 -16.46 -4.52 11.44
C LEU A 594 -16.55 -3.82 12.80
N LEU A 595 -16.82 -2.51 12.82
CA LEU A 595 -16.97 -1.74 14.06
C LEU A 595 -18.15 -2.25 14.89
N ALA A 596 -19.30 -2.50 14.25
CA ALA A 596 -20.47 -3.05 14.92
C ALA A 596 -20.21 -4.45 15.49
N SER A 597 -19.44 -5.28 14.79
CA SER A 597 -19.04 -6.61 15.27
C SER A 597 -18.13 -6.53 16.51
N VAL A 598 -17.20 -5.57 16.55
CA VAL A 598 -16.36 -5.33 17.72
C VAL A 598 -17.18 -4.84 18.92
N TYR A 599 -18.08 -3.89 18.70
CA TYR A 599 -19.01 -3.42 19.76
C TYR A 599 -19.87 -4.54 20.32
N SER A 600 -20.33 -5.45 19.47
CA SER A 600 -21.20 -6.56 19.82
C SER A 600 -20.46 -7.79 20.37
N GLY A 601 -19.13 -7.83 20.22
CA GLY A 601 -18.28 -8.93 20.69
C GLY A 601 -18.33 -10.21 19.84
N SER A 602 -18.71 -10.12 18.58
CA SER A 602 -18.82 -11.28 17.68
C SER A 602 -17.48 -11.66 17.05
N VAL A 603 -16.80 -12.64 17.61
CA VAL A 603 -15.53 -13.16 17.05
C VAL A 603 -15.70 -13.76 15.67
N LYS A 604 -16.76 -14.53 15.46
CA LYS A 604 -17.04 -15.18 14.16
C LYS A 604 -17.23 -14.19 13.03
N LEU A 605 -18.01 -13.13 13.26
CA LEU A 605 -18.27 -12.11 12.24
C LEU A 605 -17.03 -11.24 11.99
N ILE A 606 -16.23 -10.93 13.01
CA ILE A 606 -14.96 -10.21 12.86
C ILE A 606 -14.02 -11.00 11.96
N LYS A 607 -13.82 -12.29 12.20
CA LYS A 607 -12.99 -13.15 11.37
C LYS A 607 -13.46 -13.16 9.92
N PHE A 608 -14.74 -13.40 9.70
CA PHE A 608 -15.33 -13.41 8.36
C PHE A 608 -15.10 -12.08 7.62
N LEU A 609 -15.38 -10.96 8.27
CA LEU A 609 -15.21 -9.63 7.68
C LEU A 609 -13.77 -9.37 7.30
N LYS A 610 -12.82 -9.71 8.18
CA LYS A 610 -11.40 -9.50 7.90
C LYS A 610 -10.86 -10.43 6.82
N GLU A 611 -11.30 -11.67 6.74
CA GLU A 611 -10.96 -12.60 5.67
C GLU A 611 -11.48 -12.14 4.31
N ASN A 612 -12.55 -11.34 4.28
CA ASN A 612 -13.14 -10.79 3.07
C ASN A 612 -12.82 -9.33 2.79
N GLY A 613 -11.79 -8.77 3.42
CA GLY A 613 -11.22 -7.47 3.08
C GLY A 613 -11.87 -6.27 3.78
N ALA A 614 -12.54 -6.46 4.92
CA ALA A 614 -13.02 -5.33 5.72
C ALA A 614 -11.87 -4.42 6.14
N ASP A 615 -12.07 -3.11 6.01
CA ASP A 615 -11.05 -2.10 6.30
C ASP A 615 -10.93 -1.87 7.81
N SER A 616 -9.75 -2.18 8.37
CA SER A 616 -9.43 -1.95 9.79
C SER A 616 -9.10 -0.49 10.13
N HIS A 617 -8.90 0.37 9.14
CA HIS A 617 -8.60 1.79 9.33
C HIS A 617 -9.83 2.66 9.50
N VAL A 618 -11.01 2.15 9.21
CA VAL A 618 -12.26 2.91 9.39
C VAL A 618 -12.47 3.25 10.86
N MET A 619 -12.99 4.46 11.09
CA MET A 619 -13.22 4.98 12.42
C MET A 619 -14.71 5.25 12.66
N ASP A 620 -15.12 5.21 13.92
CA ASP A 620 -16.42 5.71 14.36
C ASP A 620 -16.42 7.24 14.50
N ASN A 621 -17.53 7.81 14.94
CA ASN A 621 -17.65 9.26 15.15
C ASN A 621 -16.77 9.81 16.28
N GLU A 622 -16.27 8.95 17.16
CA GLU A 622 -15.32 9.34 18.21
C GLU A 622 -13.86 9.24 17.76
N GLY A 623 -13.61 8.93 16.48
CA GLY A 623 -12.27 8.77 15.94
C GLY A 623 -11.58 7.49 16.36
N LYS A 624 -12.34 6.46 16.75
CA LYS A 624 -11.79 5.15 17.14
C LYS A 624 -11.97 4.12 16.01
N ASN A 625 -10.90 3.41 15.71
CA ASN A 625 -10.96 2.23 14.87
C ASN A 625 -11.32 0.96 15.68
N ALA A 626 -11.42 -0.17 15.02
CA ALA A 626 -11.77 -1.44 15.67
C ALA A 626 -10.84 -1.81 16.84
N LEU A 627 -9.52 -1.63 16.67
CA LEU A 627 -8.55 -1.91 17.73
C LEU A 627 -8.75 -1.00 18.94
N GLN A 628 -8.91 0.30 18.72
CA GLN A 628 -9.07 1.27 19.82
C GLN A 628 -10.39 1.07 20.56
N ILE A 629 -11.45 0.67 19.88
CA ILE A 629 -12.72 0.27 20.51
C ILE A 629 -12.51 -0.95 21.40
N ALA A 630 -11.84 -1.99 20.91
CA ALA A 630 -11.55 -3.19 21.68
C ALA A 630 -10.66 -2.91 22.90
N LEU A 631 -9.63 -2.07 22.75
CA LEU A 631 -8.78 -1.65 23.86
C LEU A 631 -9.54 -0.84 24.91
N SER A 632 -10.47 0.03 24.49
CA SER A 632 -11.38 0.73 25.41
C SER A 632 -12.24 -0.25 26.22
N LYS A 633 -12.81 -1.26 25.58
CA LYS A 633 -13.60 -2.30 26.25
C LYS A 633 -12.76 -3.11 27.23
N SER A 634 -11.51 -3.42 26.88
CA SER A 634 -10.58 -4.16 27.75
C SER A 634 -10.20 -3.38 29.02
N HIS A 635 -10.15 -2.06 28.92
CA HIS A 635 -9.89 -1.19 30.09
C HIS A 635 -11.07 -1.17 31.07
N VAL A 636 -12.29 -1.24 30.56
CA VAL A 636 -13.51 -1.23 31.39
C VAL A 636 -13.83 -2.61 31.96
N SER A 637 -13.52 -3.69 31.25
CA SER A 637 -13.85 -5.07 31.63
C SER A 637 -12.62 -5.96 31.61
N ILE A 638 -12.23 -6.44 32.79
CA ILE A 638 -11.14 -7.41 32.96
C ILE A 638 -11.47 -8.74 32.27
N ASN A 639 -12.70 -9.18 32.32
CA ASN A 639 -13.12 -10.42 31.67
C ASN A 639 -12.96 -10.30 30.15
N TYR A 640 -13.35 -9.17 29.58
CA TYR A 640 -13.12 -8.90 28.15
C TYR A 640 -11.61 -8.94 27.78
N ALA A 641 -10.76 -8.34 28.62
CA ALA A 641 -9.31 -8.35 28.42
C ALA A 641 -8.72 -9.77 28.46
N LYS A 642 -9.21 -10.63 29.37
CA LYS A 642 -8.72 -12.00 29.52
C LYS A 642 -9.24 -12.96 28.47
N ASP A 643 -10.55 -12.89 28.18
CA ASP A 643 -11.26 -13.96 27.48
C ASP A 643 -11.55 -13.61 26.02
N ASP A 644 -11.86 -12.35 25.71
CA ASP A 644 -12.34 -11.96 24.38
C ASP A 644 -11.25 -11.33 23.49
N LEU A 645 -10.44 -10.44 24.04
CA LEU A 645 -9.47 -9.65 23.28
C LEU A 645 -8.47 -10.52 22.54
N GLY A 646 -7.99 -11.59 23.13
CA GLY A 646 -7.03 -12.51 22.52
C GLY A 646 -7.52 -13.18 21.23
N HIS A 647 -8.83 -13.40 21.12
CA HIS A 647 -9.43 -14.04 19.95
C HIS A 647 -9.58 -13.10 18.76
N ILE A 648 -9.66 -11.79 18.99
CA ILE A 648 -9.94 -10.80 17.95
C ILE A 648 -8.74 -9.90 17.61
N TYR A 649 -7.77 -9.77 18.51
CA TYR A 649 -6.68 -8.79 18.39
C TYR A 649 -5.95 -8.85 17.05
N ARG A 650 -5.51 -10.03 16.63
CA ARG A 650 -4.80 -10.21 15.35
C ARG A 650 -5.64 -9.86 14.11
N HIS A 651 -6.97 -9.94 14.23
CA HIS A 651 -7.88 -9.65 13.13
C HIS A 651 -8.18 -8.16 12.98
N ILE A 652 -8.13 -7.39 14.06
CA ILE A 652 -8.53 -5.99 14.09
C ILE A 652 -7.38 -4.99 14.09
N ILE A 653 -6.15 -5.43 14.33
CA ILE A 653 -4.98 -4.55 14.24
C ILE A 653 -4.76 -4.08 12.80
N THR A 654 -4.36 -2.83 12.65
CA THR A 654 -3.86 -2.31 11.39
C THR A 654 -2.41 -2.74 11.17
N ASP A 655 -1.91 -2.72 9.94
CA ASP A 655 -0.52 -3.07 9.65
C ASP A 655 0.47 -2.09 10.30
N SER A 656 0.09 -0.83 10.35
CA SER A 656 0.89 0.24 10.95
C SER A 656 0.00 1.43 11.33
N ILE A 657 0.58 2.34 12.09
CA ILE A 657 0.03 3.68 12.30
C ILE A 657 1.07 4.70 11.81
N LYS A 658 0.60 5.72 11.11
CA LYS A 658 1.44 6.79 10.58
C LYS A 658 1.12 8.09 11.31
N VAL A 659 2.13 8.67 11.91
CA VAL A 659 2.04 9.93 12.66
C VAL A 659 3.00 10.94 12.09
N LYS A 660 2.73 12.23 12.32
CA LYS A 660 3.60 13.33 11.92
C LYS A 660 4.00 14.15 13.15
N VAL A 661 5.29 14.36 13.29
CA VAL A 661 5.90 15.18 14.35
C VAL A 661 7.02 16.02 13.73
N ASP A 662 7.07 17.31 14.04
CA ASP A 662 8.09 18.23 13.53
C ASP A 662 8.23 18.21 11.99
N GLY A 663 7.09 18.08 11.29
CA GLY A 663 7.04 18.02 9.82
C GLY A 663 7.48 16.70 9.20
N ARG A 664 7.83 15.70 10.01
CA ARG A 664 8.30 14.38 9.56
C ARG A 664 7.28 13.30 9.88
N MET A 665 7.07 12.38 8.96
CA MET A 665 6.26 11.19 9.20
C MET A 665 7.07 10.10 9.90
N ILE A 666 6.42 9.44 10.84
CA ILE A 666 6.93 8.22 11.49
C ILE A 666 5.91 7.12 11.25
N LYS A 667 6.33 6.06 10.58
CA LYS A 667 5.54 4.83 10.41
C LYS A 667 5.91 3.86 11.51
N ILE A 668 4.91 3.42 12.25
CA ILE A 668 5.07 2.49 13.37
C ILE A 668 4.35 1.20 13.02
N ASP A 669 5.10 0.14 12.77
CA ASP A 669 4.55 -1.18 12.45
C ASP A 669 3.91 -1.82 13.70
N ASN A 670 2.90 -2.66 13.47
CA ASN A 670 2.09 -3.26 14.55
C ASN A 670 2.87 -4.21 15.48
N HIS A 671 4.07 -4.63 15.11
CA HIS A 671 4.96 -5.44 15.96
C HIS A 671 5.75 -4.63 16.99
N LYS A 672 5.78 -3.30 16.86
CA LYS A 672 6.50 -2.42 17.78
C LYS A 672 5.65 -2.11 19.02
N ILE A 673 6.32 -2.00 20.17
CA ILE A 673 5.64 -1.63 21.41
C ILE A 673 5.00 -0.23 21.33
N GLU A 674 5.60 0.67 20.59
CA GLU A 674 5.08 2.01 20.36
C GLU A 674 3.73 2.01 19.66
N PHE A 675 3.51 1.05 18.75
CA PHE A 675 2.20 0.86 18.11
C PHE A 675 1.12 0.53 19.15
N PHE A 676 1.41 -0.42 20.04
CA PHE A 676 0.48 -0.79 21.10
C PHE A 676 0.22 0.39 22.06
N LEU A 677 1.28 1.02 22.56
CA LEU A 677 1.17 2.13 23.51
C LEU A 677 0.41 3.32 22.92
N LEU A 678 0.66 3.66 21.66
CA LEU A 678 -0.03 4.76 20.99
C LEU A 678 -1.54 4.49 20.86
N ASN A 679 -1.91 3.31 20.38
CA ASN A 679 -3.32 2.91 20.25
C ASN A 679 -4.00 2.79 21.60
N TYR A 680 -3.31 2.24 22.60
CA TYR A 680 -3.82 2.12 23.96
C TYR A 680 -4.09 3.49 24.59
N LEU A 681 -3.17 4.45 24.43
CA LEU A 681 -3.35 5.79 24.96
C LEU A 681 -4.45 6.57 24.22
N ILE A 682 -4.61 6.39 22.92
CA ILE A 682 -5.75 6.95 22.19
C ILE A 682 -7.06 6.41 22.76
N ALA A 683 -7.15 5.10 22.98
CA ALA A 683 -8.33 4.46 23.54
C ALA A 683 -8.60 4.92 24.98
N LEU A 684 -7.57 5.02 25.79
CA LEU A 684 -7.68 5.40 27.21
C LEU A 684 -8.02 6.88 27.40
N GLN A 685 -7.33 7.78 26.67
CA GLN A 685 -7.59 9.21 26.76
C GLN A 685 -9.03 9.56 26.36
N SER A 686 -9.58 8.85 25.38
CA SER A 686 -10.97 9.05 24.98
C SER A 686 -11.97 8.72 26.10
N ILE A 687 -11.65 7.75 26.96
CA ILE A 687 -12.44 7.42 28.16
C ILE A 687 -12.26 8.52 29.22
N LEU A 688 -11.01 8.94 29.47
CA LEU A 688 -10.70 9.96 30.47
C LEU A 688 -11.32 11.33 30.16
N ILE A 689 -11.38 11.67 28.87
CA ILE A 689 -12.01 12.92 28.39
C ILE A 689 -13.50 12.95 28.70
N LYS A 690 -14.19 11.83 28.52
CA LYS A 690 -15.60 11.71 28.89
C LYS A 690 -15.82 11.86 30.39
N ASN A 691 -14.87 11.44 31.21
CA ASN A 691 -14.87 11.59 32.66
C ASN A 691 -14.06 12.85 33.04
N LYS A 692 -14.66 14.02 32.97
CA LYS A 692 -14.07 15.36 33.24
C LYS A 692 -13.20 15.48 34.50
N PHE A 693 -13.19 14.48 35.37
CA PHE A 693 -12.44 14.47 36.64
C PHE A 693 -11.04 13.86 36.56
N MET A 694 -10.61 13.29 35.44
CA MET A 694 -9.33 12.54 35.35
C MET A 694 -8.39 12.97 34.21
N ALA A 695 -8.50 14.18 33.70
CA ALA A 695 -7.76 14.65 32.52
C ALA A 695 -6.26 14.97 32.76
N THR A 696 -5.60 14.31 33.70
CA THR A 696 -4.26 14.70 34.15
C THR A 696 -3.10 13.87 33.58
N GLY A 697 -3.41 12.91 32.72
CA GLY A 697 -2.41 12.01 32.18
C GLY A 697 -2.46 10.60 32.81
N VAL A 698 -1.65 9.73 32.29
CA VAL A 698 -1.63 8.30 32.61
C VAL A 698 -0.29 7.92 33.19
N LYS A 699 -0.29 7.14 34.27
CA LYS A 699 0.91 6.49 34.81
C LYS A 699 1.14 5.13 34.14
N VAL A 700 2.39 4.73 34.04
CA VAL A 700 2.72 3.38 33.58
C VAL A 700 2.07 2.31 34.45
N ASP A 701 1.92 2.57 35.75
CA ASP A 701 1.22 1.64 36.66
C ASP A 701 -0.26 1.47 36.30
N ASP A 702 -0.94 2.53 35.84
CA ASP A 702 -2.34 2.46 35.40
C ASP A 702 -2.47 1.60 34.15
N ILE A 703 -1.52 1.69 33.23
CA ILE A 703 -1.43 0.83 32.05
C ILE A 703 -1.25 -0.64 32.49
N LEU A 704 -0.30 -0.90 33.40
CA LEU A 704 -0.01 -2.24 33.88
C LEU A 704 -1.20 -2.93 34.54
N GLN A 705 -2.04 -2.19 35.26
CA GLN A 705 -3.26 -2.74 35.87
C GLN A 705 -4.18 -3.41 34.87
N THR A 706 -4.27 -2.89 33.66
CA THR A 706 -5.10 -3.48 32.60
C THR A 706 -4.34 -4.53 31.81
N ILE A 707 -3.16 -4.21 31.31
CA ILE A 707 -2.44 -5.07 30.37
C ILE A 707 -1.89 -6.35 30.99
N GLN A 708 -1.71 -6.40 32.33
CA GLN A 708 -1.35 -7.66 33.02
C GLN A 708 -2.37 -8.78 32.76
N HIS A 709 -3.61 -8.45 32.47
CA HIS A 709 -4.69 -9.39 32.16
C HIS A 709 -4.73 -9.83 30.71
N TYR A 710 -3.93 -9.20 29.84
CA TYR A 710 -3.89 -9.53 28.42
C TYR A 710 -3.18 -10.87 28.21
N PRO A 711 -3.70 -11.74 27.32
CA PRO A 711 -3.02 -12.98 26.96
C PRO A 711 -1.73 -12.72 26.19
N GLU A 712 -0.85 -13.72 26.17
CA GLU A 712 0.42 -13.68 25.40
C GLU A 712 0.22 -13.37 23.92
N SER A 713 -0.88 -13.79 23.33
CA SER A 713 -1.22 -13.52 21.93
C SER A 713 -1.44 -12.04 21.61
N VAL A 714 -1.76 -11.23 22.63
CA VAL A 714 -1.93 -9.78 22.49
C VAL A 714 -0.63 -9.06 22.81
N LEU A 715 -0.05 -9.36 23.95
CA LEU A 715 1.17 -8.73 24.43
C LEU A 715 2.06 -9.75 25.16
N PRO A 716 3.29 -10.02 24.68
CA PRO A 716 4.21 -10.94 25.31
C PRO A 716 4.53 -10.55 26.74
N TYR A 717 4.78 -11.54 27.59
CA TYR A 717 5.05 -11.33 29.03
C TYR A 717 6.17 -10.31 29.28
N TYR A 718 7.27 -10.37 28.53
CA TYR A 718 8.40 -9.45 28.71
C TYR A 718 8.04 -7.98 28.46
N ARG A 719 7.05 -7.73 27.59
CA ARG A 719 6.55 -6.37 27.31
C ARG A 719 5.59 -5.84 28.37
N LYS A 720 5.05 -6.72 29.24
CA LYS A 720 4.18 -6.37 30.37
C LYS A 720 4.97 -6.03 31.64
N GLN A 721 6.29 -5.87 31.54
CA GLN A 721 7.13 -5.51 32.66
C GLN A 721 7.24 -3.99 32.83
N ARG A 722 7.15 -3.53 34.08
CA ARG A 722 7.19 -2.10 34.42
C ARG A 722 8.45 -1.41 33.88
N ALA A 723 9.62 -2.04 34.03
CA ALA A 723 10.87 -1.49 33.53
C ALA A 723 10.86 -1.32 32.01
N TYR A 724 10.34 -2.31 31.28
CA TYR A 724 10.22 -2.29 29.83
C TYR A 724 9.31 -1.15 29.35
N LEU A 725 8.13 -1.00 29.94
CA LEU A 725 7.17 0.05 29.59
C LEU A 725 7.69 1.45 29.94
N ASN A 726 8.30 1.61 31.12
CA ASN A 726 8.92 2.87 31.51
C ASN A 726 10.00 3.30 30.51
N GLN A 727 10.84 2.35 30.08
CA GLN A 727 11.87 2.61 29.09
C GLN A 727 11.25 3.00 27.73
N ALA A 728 10.22 2.30 27.27
CA ALA A 728 9.56 2.58 26.01
C ALA A 728 8.88 3.96 26.00
N VAL A 729 8.20 4.33 27.08
CA VAL A 729 7.56 5.64 27.22
C VAL A 729 8.61 6.74 27.32
N ALA A 730 9.64 6.60 28.16
CA ALA A 730 10.67 7.60 28.37
C ALA A 730 11.50 7.85 27.09
N ARG A 731 11.82 6.80 26.35
CA ARG A 731 12.55 6.90 25.07
C ARG A 731 11.79 7.70 24.01
N ASN A 732 10.47 7.64 24.02
CA ASN A 732 9.60 8.27 23.04
C ASN A 732 8.92 9.56 23.56
N GLU A 733 9.41 10.10 24.63
CA GLU A 733 8.98 11.40 25.20
C GLU A 733 9.58 12.55 24.39
N ILE A 734 8.87 13.67 24.27
CA ILE A 734 9.24 14.80 23.39
C ILE A 734 10.57 15.46 23.78
N GLU A 735 10.96 15.41 25.06
CA GLU A 735 12.22 15.96 25.58
C GLU A 735 13.34 14.90 25.68
N ALA A 736 13.11 13.68 25.20
CA ALA A 736 14.13 12.64 25.19
C ALA A 736 15.31 13.04 24.31
N ARG A 737 16.52 12.79 24.80
CA ARG A 737 17.79 13.17 24.12
C ARG A 737 18.30 12.08 23.17
N GLU A 738 17.60 10.98 23.02
CA GLU A 738 18.02 9.89 22.16
C GLU A 738 17.72 10.23 20.68
N ASP A 739 18.69 9.88 19.82
CA ASP A 739 18.55 10.10 18.38
C ASP A 739 17.40 9.29 17.73
N ILE A 740 16.87 8.29 18.45
CA ILE A 740 15.85 7.34 17.97
C ILE A 740 14.45 7.66 18.54
N THR A 741 14.30 8.79 19.23
CA THR A 741 12.99 9.15 19.78
C THR A 741 11.94 9.39 18.70
N LYS A 742 10.74 8.84 18.91
CA LYS A 742 9.58 9.08 18.03
C LYS A 742 8.68 10.23 18.51
N LYS A 743 9.03 10.84 19.64
CA LYS A 743 8.32 12.00 20.22
C LYS A 743 6.79 11.80 20.32
N LEU A 744 6.38 10.63 20.77
CA LEU A 744 4.96 10.26 20.83
C LEU A 744 4.26 10.73 22.10
N PHE A 745 5.00 10.87 23.18
CA PHE A 745 4.46 11.11 24.51
C PHE A 745 4.97 12.44 25.08
N PHE A 746 4.12 13.05 25.89
CA PHE A 746 4.41 14.28 26.60
C PHE A 746 4.27 14.06 28.11
N ARG A 747 5.33 14.32 28.85
CA ARG A 747 5.31 14.23 30.31
C ARG A 747 4.74 15.53 30.90
N VAL A 748 3.50 15.48 31.33
CA VAL A 748 2.78 16.64 31.92
C VAL A 748 3.18 16.90 33.38
N ALA A 749 3.53 15.85 34.10
CA ALA A 749 4.07 15.89 35.46
C ALA A 749 4.93 14.65 35.71
N ARG A 750 5.63 14.59 36.85
CA ARG A 750 6.49 13.44 37.20
C ARG A 750 5.69 12.15 37.21
N GLY A 751 6.00 11.25 36.26
CA GLY A 751 5.35 9.96 36.11
C GLY A 751 4.00 9.98 35.37
N PHE A 752 3.51 11.15 34.94
CA PHE A 752 2.27 11.31 34.19
C PHE A 752 2.54 11.67 32.73
N TYR A 753 1.98 10.89 31.84
CA TYR A 753 2.16 11.02 30.41
C TYR A 753 0.82 11.19 29.68
N VAL A 754 0.84 11.96 28.62
CA VAL A 754 -0.23 12.07 27.62
C VAL A 754 0.36 11.91 26.24
N LEU A 755 -0.49 11.79 25.23
CA LEU A 755 -0.04 11.85 23.84
C LEU A 755 0.54 13.23 23.54
N ASN A 756 1.57 13.29 22.71
CA ASN A 756 2.18 14.55 22.30
C ASN A 756 1.11 15.49 21.69
N PRO A 757 0.91 16.69 22.22
CA PRO A 757 -0.10 17.64 21.73
C PRO A 757 0.08 18.04 20.26
N ASP A 758 1.29 17.96 19.74
CA ASP A 758 1.63 18.33 18.37
C ASP A 758 1.66 17.12 17.41
N LEU A 759 1.15 15.98 17.86
CA LEU A 759 1.09 14.76 17.09
C LEU A 759 -0.09 14.79 16.13
N ASP A 760 0.19 14.73 14.84
CA ASP A 760 -0.82 14.50 13.81
C ASP A 760 -0.87 13.01 13.45
N ILE A 761 -2.05 12.52 13.12
CA ILE A 761 -2.27 11.16 12.63
C ILE A 761 -2.77 11.22 11.19
N LEU A 762 -2.27 10.30 10.35
CA LEU A 762 -2.74 10.18 8.98
C LEU A 762 -4.05 9.39 8.95
N ILE A 763 -5.10 10.03 8.45
CA ILE A 763 -6.41 9.42 8.20
C ILE A 763 -6.72 9.56 6.72
N LYS A 764 -6.72 8.44 6.00
CA LYS A 764 -6.76 8.39 4.53
C LYS A 764 -5.58 9.18 3.96
N GLU A 765 -5.82 10.37 3.41
CA GLU A 765 -4.79 11.24 2.83
C GLU A 765 -4.56 12.53 3.65
N ASP A 766 -5.31 12.73 4.72
CA ASP A 766 -5.28 13.95 5.51
C ASP A 766 -4.57 13.76 6.85
N TRP A 767 -3.83 14.79 7.26
CA TRP A 767 -3.21 14.87 8.58
C TRP A 767 -4.15 15.59 9.55
N LEU A 768 -4.53 14.91 10.62
CA LEU A 768 -5.36 15.47 11.70
C LEU A 768 -4.59 15.46 13.01
N ASN A 769 -4.65 16.56 13.75
CA ASN A 769 -4.13 16.57 15.11
C ASN A 769 -4.88 15.52 15.96
N ILE A 770 -4.14 14.75 16.72
CA ILE A 770 -4.70 13.62 17.46
C ILE A 770 -5.72 14.07 18.52
N TYR A 771 -5.54 15.24 19.11
CA TYR A 771 -6.48 15.81 20.09
C TYR A 771 -7.77 16.29 19.42
N ASP A 772 -7.66 16.91 18.24
CA ASP A 772 -8.84 17.30 17.46
C ASP A 772 -9.64 16.06 17.01
N MET A 773 -8.93 15.00 16.64
CA MET A 773 -9.55 13.71 16.29
C MET A 773 -10.34 13.14 17.46
N MET A 774 -9.78 13.17 18.68
CA MET A 774 -10.42 12.67 19.89
C MET A 774 -11.47 13.63 20.45
N GLY A 775 -11.54 14.86 19.96
CA GLY A 775 -12.40 15.91 20.55
C GLY A 775 -11.94 16.38 21.93
N ALA A 776 -10.62 16.38 22.14
CA ALA A 776 -10.00 16.69 23.43
C ALA A 776 -9.28 18.03 23.44
N GLU A 777 -9.23 18.67 24.58
CA GLU A 777 -8.35 19.81 24.83
C GLU A 777 -6.92 19.35 25.11
N LYS A 778 -5.93 20.10 24.63
CA LYS A 778 -4.51 19.82 24.89
C LYS A 778 -4.19 20.07 26.35
N VAL A 779 -3.44 19.16 26.93
CA VAL A 779 -3.02 19.23 28.34
C VAL A 779 -1.65 19.91 28.42
N GLU A 780 -1.51 20.89 29.28
CA GLU A 780 -0.24 21.56 29.56
C GLU A 780 0.48 20.96 30.76
N LYS A 781 1.78 21.22 30.90
CA LYS A 781 2.53 20.84 32.09
C LYS A 781 1.91 21.51 33.33
N PHE A 782 1.81 20.79 34.40
CA PHE A 782 1.26 21.27 35.66
C PHE A 782 2.12 20.86 36.85
N ASP A 783 2.06 21.69 37.92
CA ASP A 783 2.58 21.28 39.21
C ASP A 783 1.59 20.31 39.87
N GLN A 784 2.09 19.13 40.20
CA GLN A 784 1.25 18.05 40.74
C GLN A 784 0.60 18.44 42.06
N ALA A 785 1.33 19.12 42.95
CA ALA A 785 0.81 19.53 44.26
C ALA A 785 -0.29 20.59 44.09
N GLN A 786 -0.05 21.62 43.28
CA GLN A 786 -1.02 22.68 42.98
C GLN A 786 -2.27 22.11 42.28
N TYR A 787 -2.08 21.17 41.38
CA TYR A 787 -3.20 20.51 40.68
C TYR A 787 -4.10 19.77 41.66
N PHE A 788 -3.54 18.92 42.51
CA PHE A 788 -4.33 18.18 43.51
C PHE A 788 -5.03 19.10 44.50
N GLN A 789 -4.42 20.19 44.88
CA GLN A 789 -5.04 21.18 45.73
C GLN A 789 -6.26 21.83 45.03
N ASN A 790 -6.09 22.27 43.79
CA ASN A 790 -7.17 22.86 43.01
C ASN A 790 -8.30 21.87 42.78
N TYR A 791 -7.96 20.60 42.48
CA TYR A 791 -8.93 19.53 42.33
C TYR A 791 -9.73 19.25 43.60
N GLN A 792 -9.07 19.23 44.76
CA GLN A 792 -9.75 19.05 46.04
C GLN A 792 -10.69 20.24 46.32
N GLU A 793 -10.28 21.46 46.03
CA GLU A 793 -11.10 22.64 46.22
C GLU A 793 -12.35 22.62 45.32
N GLU A 794 -12.21 22.22 44.07
CA GLU A 794 -13.35 22.05 43.12
C GLU A 794 -14.27 20.91 43.54
N MET A 795 -13.72 19.79 43.99
CA MET A 795 -14.47 18.67 44.49
C MET A 795 -15.29 19.07 45.72
N PHE A 796 -14.69 19.82 46.64
CA PHE A 796 -15.39 20.29 47.86
C PHE A 796 -16.42 21.35 47.55
N LYS A 797 -16.26 22.15 46.49
CA LYS A 797 -17.30 23.06 45.99
C LYS A 797 -18.49 22.30 45.42
N LYS A 798 -18.22 21.25 44.66
CA LYS A 798 -19.26 20.48 44.00
C LYS A 798 -19.97 19.46 44.91
N TYR A 799 -19.21 18.90 45.87
CA TYR A 799 -19.70 17.92 46.85
C TYR A 799 -19.28 18.29 48.28
N PRO A 800 -19.95 19.29 48.90
CA PRO A 800 -19.57 19.73 50.26
C PRO A 800 -19.51 18.66 51.33
N GLN A 801 -20.24 17.55 51.13
CA GLN A 801 -20.29 16.40 52.04
C GLN A 801 -18.95 15.66 52.17
N PHE A 802 -18.06 15.79 51.22
CA PHE A 802 -16.74 15.14 51.25
C PHE A 802 -15.68 15.99 51.99
N LYS A 803 -15.96 17.23 52.29
CA LYS A 803 -15.01 18.14 52.95
C LYS A 803 -14.57 17.66 54.36
N GLY A 804 -15.36 16.80 54.99
CA GLY A 804 -15.04 16.19 56.28
C GLY A 804 -14.33 14.86 56.27
N MET A 805 -14.25 14.18 55.07
CA MET A 805 -13.64 12.84 54.95
C MET A 805 -12.13 12.88 54.69
N PHE A 806 -11.59 13.96 54.22
CA PHE A 806 -10.16 14.09 53.86
C PHE A 806 -9.38 15.06 54.77
N GLY A 807 -9.96 15.48 55.85
CA GLY A 807 -9.34 16.35 56.81
C GLY A 807 -8.84 15.55 58.02
N LYS A 808 -7.70 14.85 57.87
CA LYS A 808 -6.74 14.55 58.93
C LYS A 808 -5.38 14.27 58.31
#